data_9a00538f681386fc239a9196d457f7ba
#
_entry.id   9a00538f681386fc239a9196d457f7ba
#
_cell.length_a   1.000
_cell.length_b   1.000
_cell.length_c   1.000
_cell.angle_alpha   90.00
_cell.angle_beta   90.00
_cell.angle_gamma   90.00
#
_symmetry.space_group_name_H-M   'P 1'
#
loop_
_entity.id
_entity.type
_entity.pdbx_description
1 polymer ?
#
loop_
_entity_poly.entity_id
_entity_poly.type
_entity_poly.pdbx_seq_one_letter_code
_entity_poly.pdbx_strand_id
1 'polypeptide(L)'
;MKSVCRTVSRGREKDKLGAKRNARQAGLVDCRGKILSLETLPAWRESLRQAGKRLAVTNGCFDLLHTGHVLYLQDARAEADFLLVGLNGDASVRELKGPNRPINPALDRAVLLAALGFVDGVCVFEDKRATQFLQLAQPDVYVKGGDYTLETLDADERRAVESAGGRICLMSLVPGRSTTTLVEKMVSTQGTEGEAAKLHLMGVVALQQGDWSQAHTLLQQALVKHPSLVDAWYDLGIVEFEQGNLPAAVEAYQTCLSHSPNQAEVHYNLGNAQYALGQRAKAQAAWLAAVRLRPTLALAHYNLGLVAQELGEPDAAVDHYATALQLEPDHQDAALNQGDALREARRLEEAIEVQTGFLKRHPGHPSGLNNLVATLTQARRYEKAMQVSNVLLEQQPNLTNAWINRGVLHQRQGDMASAQRAYQEVLTRDPAHADARYNLGMVQLCMGDYAEGFAQYEARWQTANPIFVSSKHSSLPLWDGQPLDGGRLLVQTEQGHGDAIQFARFIPEVARAGVEVVLQGAETLRRLLSEVEGVEEWISPDSKPTNCAAWCPLMSLPHRLGTTLESLPAAPYLKAQPAAHMMGEGLKVGFAWAGSAGHENDAQRSMPAEHLAALLNVPGICAFSLAVDRAPADARMKDLRDHISDFADTAACVAALDLVIAVDTAVAHLAGAMGKPVWVLIPHVPDWRWMLARADSPWYPSARLLRQKTPGDWPGVIERVQSALAECLIASR
;
A
#
# COMPACT_ATOMS: atom_id res chain seq x y z
N MET A 1 -5.78 -7.14 -2.17
CA MET A 1 -4.89 -6.21 -2.88
C MET A 1 -4.10 -5.23 -2.01
N LYS A 2 -4.51 -4.95 -0.77
CA LYS A 2 -3.70 -4.13 0.19
C LYS A 2 -2.47 -4.87 0.78
N SER A 3 -2.21 -6.11 0.36
CA SER A 3 -1.21 -7.02 0.94
C SER A 3 0.24 -6.79 0.50
N VAL A 4 0.46 -6.25 -0.71
CA VAL A 4 1.82 -6.18 -1.28
C VAL A 4 2.69 -5.13 -0.58
N CYS A 5 2.11 -4.05 -0.07
CA CYS A 5 2.87 -2.99 0.61
C CYS A 5 3.31 -3.35 2.05
N ARG A 6 2.59 -4.23 2.77
CA ARG A 6 2.98 -4.60 4.15
C ARG A 6 4.08 -5.65 4.23
N THR A 7 4.20 -6.54 3.23
CA THR A 7 5.23 -7.59 3.24
C THR A 7 6.62 -7.03 2.94
N VAL A 8 6.71 -5.96 2.16
CA VAL A 8 7.99 -5.27 1.88
C VAL A 8 8.53 -4.54 3.11
N SER A 9 7.66 -3.97 3.97
CA SER A 9 8.12 -3.28 5.19
C SER A 9 8.59 -4.23 6.30
N ARG A 10 7.95 -5.38 6.49
CA ARG A 10 8.37 -6.37 7.52
C ARG A 10 9.62 -7.18 7.14
N GLY A 11 9.83 -7.49 5.87
CA GLY A 11 11.07 -8.13 5.39
C GLY A 11 12.29 -7.20 5.54
N ARG A 12 12.12 -5.90 5.28
CA ARG A 12 13.20 -4.91 5.41
C ARG A 12 13.61 -4.59 6.85
N GLU A 13 12.75 -4.75 7.85
CA GLU A 13 13.16 -4.59 9.25
C GLU A 13 14.06 -5.73 9.73
N LYS A 14 13.84 -6.97 9.30
CA LYS A 14 14.75 -8.08 9.62
C LYS A 14 16.07 -8.01 8.83
N ASP A 15 16.01 -7.59 7.57
CA ASP A 15 17.22 -7.41 6.74
C ASP A 15 18.03 -6.16 7.11
N LYS A 16 17.41 -5.09 7.60
CA LYS A 16 18.14 -3.93 8.15
C LYS A 16 18.87 -4.26 9.45
N LEU A 17 18.36 -5.16 10.28
CA LEU A 17 19.07 -5.68 11.46
C LEU A 17 20.22 -6.63 11.05
N GLY A 18 20.08 -7.40 9.98
CA GLY A 18 21.16 -8.21 9.39
C GLY A 18 22.21 -7.37 8.67
N ALA A 19 21.80 -6.37 7.90
CA ALA A 19 22.70 -5.45 7.20
C ALA A 19 23.49 -4.54 8.17
N LYS A 20 22.87 -4.11 9.30
CA LYS A 20 23.62 -3.38 10.35
C LYS A 20 24.64 -4.25 11.09
N ARG A 21 24.44 -5.56 11.18
CA ARG A 21 25.48 -6.48 11.71
C ARG A 21 26.62 -6.71 10.72
N ASN A 22 26.36 -6.76 9.41
CA ASN A 22 27.41 -6.90 8.38
C ASN A 22 28.14 -5.58 8.09
N ALA A 23 27.50 -4.42 8.28
CA ALA A 23 28.16 -3.11 8.16
C ALA A 23 29.18 -2.85 9.29
N ARG A 24 29.08 -3.53 10.43
CA ARG A 24 30.10 -3.49 11.48
C ARG A 24 31.36 -4.30 11.15
N GLN A 25 31.36 -5.11 10.09
CA GLN A 25 32.55 -5.85 9.59
C GLN A 25 33.05 -5.37 8.22
N ALA A 26 32.31 -4.48 7.51
CA ALA A 26 32.84 -3.74 6.38
C ALA A 26 33.66 -2.57 6.93
N GLY A 27 34.99 -2.66 6.77
CA GLY A 27 36.01 -1.83 7.41
C GLY A 27 35.65 -0.36 7.52
N LEU A 28 35.90 0.21 8.68
CA LEU A 28 36.04 1.66 8.91
C LEU A 28 36.87 2.27 7.78
N VAL A 29 36.20 3.01 6.88
CA VAL A 29 36.95 3.82 5.88
C VAL A 29 37.69 4.87 6.69
N ASP A 30 39.02 4.74 6.77
CA ASP A 30 39.86 5.76 7.41
C ASP A 30 39.68 7.06 6.63
N CYS A 31 38.89 7.99 7.18
CA CYS A 31 38.61 9.28 6.55
C CYS A 31 39.92 10.09 6.30
N ARG A 32 41.01 9.78 6.99
CA ARG A 32 42.34 10.39 6.79
C ARG A 32 42.90 10.15 5.38
N GLY A 33 42.48 9.06 4.71
CA GLY A 33 42.82 8.81 3.31
C GLY A 33 42.25 9.84 2.33
N LYS A 34 41.32 10.69 2.74
CA LYS A 34 40.78 11.81 1.96
C LYS A 34 41.59 13.11 2.13
N ILE A 35 42.55 13.17 3.07
CA ILE A 35 43.34 14.36 3.31
C ILE A 35 44.55 14.34 2.33
N LEU A 36 44.55 15.29 1.41
CA LEU A 36 45.54 15.45 0.34
C LEU A 36 46.57 16.53 0.70
N SER A 37 47.82 16.34 0.29
CA SER A 37 48.81 17.42 0.29
C SER A 37 48.74 18.21 -1.02
N LEU A 38 49.24 19.43 -1.04
CA LEU A 38 49.40 20.22 -2.27
C LEU A 38 50.23 19.49 -3.33
N GLU A 39 51.19 18.64 -2.93
CA GLU A 39 52.03 17.82 -3.81
C GLU A 39 51.23 16.68 -4.47
N THR A 40 50.31 16.03 -3.74
CA THR A 40 49.52 14.90 -4.24
C THR A 40 48.26 15.32 -4.99
N LEU A 41 47.82 16.56 -4.79
CA LEU A 41 46.58 17.10 -5.36
C LEU A 41 46.56 17.06 -6.90
N PRO A 42 47.62 17.44 -7.66
CA PRO A 42 47.58 17.37 -9.13
C PRO A 42 47.36 15.96 -9.68
N ALA A 43 48.03 14.96 -9.08
CA ALA A 43 47.92 13.57 -9.51
C ALA A 43 46.46 13.03 -9.20
N TRP A 44 45.92 13.38 -8.06
CA TRP A 44 44.53 13.03 -7.71
C TRP A 44 43.53 13.71 -8.68
N ARG A 45 43.72 14.99 -8.99
CA ARG A 45 42.91 15.71 -9.98
C ARG A 45 42.94 15.07 -11.36
N GLU A 46 44.11 14.69 -11.83
CA GLU A 46 44.30 14.06 -13.13
C GLU A 46 43.59 12.69 -13.20
N SER A 47 43.60 11.92 -12.11
CA SER A 47 42.87 10.66 -12.05
C SER A 47 41.34 10.85 -12.24
N LEU A 48 40.77 11.95 -11.71
CA LEU A 48 39.35 12.28 -11.91
C LEU A 48 39.07 12.67 -13.37
N ARG A 49 39.97 13.43 -14.00
CA ARG A 49 39.82 13.79 -15.43
C ARG A 49 39.85 12.57 -16.33
N GLN A 50 40.78 11.66 -16.11
CA GLN A 50 40.87 10.41 -16.87
C GLN A 50 39.61 9.53 -16.68
N ALA A 51 39.00 9.62 -15.51
CA ALA A 51 37.71 8.95 -15.23
C ALA A 51 36.48 9.72 -15.76
N GLY A 52 36.69 10.87 -16.44
CA GLY A 52 35.60 11.71 -16.96
C GLY A 52 34.75 12.37 -15.86
N LYS A 53 35.32 12.55 -14.66
CA LYS A 53 34.60 13.07 -13.48
C LYS A 53 34.84 14.57 -13.29
N ARG A 54 33.76 15.27 -12.95
CA ARG A 54 33.78 16.70 -12.65
C ARG A 54 34.09 16.94 -11.17
N LEU A 55 34.83 18.02 -10.90
CA LEU A 55 35.26 18.42 -9.56
C LEU A 55 34.69 19.75 -9.15
N ALA A 56 33.89 19.77 -8.07
CA ALA A 56 33.58 21.00 -7.34
C ALA A 56 34.68 21.28 -6.30
N VAL A 57 35.07 22.52 -6.15
CA VAL A 57 36.05 22.98 -5.16
C VAL A 57 35.43 24.14 -4.38
N THR A 58 35.59 24.10 -3.06
CA THR A 58 35.34 25.24 -2.18
C THR A 58 36.55 25.43 -1.24
N ASN A 59 36.65 26.61 -0.62
CA ASN A 59 37.69 26.82 0.39
C ASN A 59 37.17 27.69 1.55
N GLY A 60 37.80 27.53 2.71
CA GLY A 60 37.44 28.30 3.89
C GLY A 60 38.25 27.92 5.14
N CYS A 61 38.02 28.66 6.22
CA CYS A 61 38.67 28.39 7.49
C CYS A 61 38.09 27.20 8.23
N PHE A 62 36.79 26.99 8.12
CA PHE A 62 36.01 25.91 8.80
C PHE A 62 36.44 25.68 10.26
N ASP A 63 36.61 26.78 10.99
CA ASP A 63 37.23 26.78 12.33
C ASP A 63 36.36 26.03 13.36
N LEU A 64 35.05 26.28 13.33
CA LEU A 64 34.01 25.49 13.99
C LEU A 64 32.96 25.07 12.95
N LEU A 65 32.84 23.77 12.74
CA LEU A 65 31.80 23.24 11.87
C LEU A 65 30.42 23.42 12.54
N HIS A 66 29.45 23.90 11.76
CA HIS A 66 28.07 24.03 12.15
C HIS A 66 27.15 23.62 10.98
N THR A 67 25.87 23.44 11.25
CA THR A 67 24.89 22.98 10.23
C THR A 67 24.91 23.80 8.95
N GLY A 68 25.16 25.12 9.03
CA GLY A 68 25.32 25.96 7.84
C GLY A 68 26.50 25.54 6.95
N HIS A 69 27.62 25.12 7.52
CA HIS A 69 28.74 24.57 6.75
C HIS A 69 28.38 23.22 6.13
N VAL A 70 27.67 22.35 6.86
CA VAL A 70 27.28 21.02 6.37
C VAL A 70 26.35 21.14 5.17
N LEU A 71 25.30 21.96 5.26
CA LEU A 71 24.36 22.20 4.17
C LEU A 71 25.05 22.83 2.96
N TYR A 72 25.87 23.86 3.19
CA TYR A 72 26.63 24.50 2.13
C TYR A 72 27.56 23.51 1.38
N LEU A 73 28.23 22.62 2.11
CA LEU A 73 29.09 21.61 1.50
C LEU A 73 28.30 20.53 0.75
N GLN A 74 27.11 20.20 1.23
CA GLN A 74 26.17 19.31 0.49
C GLN A 74 25.74 19.94 -0.82
N ASP A 75 25.35 21.20 -0.80
CA ASP A 75 24.96 21.93 -2.00
C ASP A 75 26.13 22.07 -2.99
N ALA A 76 27.36 22.35 -2.46
CA ALA A 76 28.56 22.39 -3.26
C ALA A 76 28.87 21.03 -3.92
N ARG A 77 28.61 19.91 -3.24
CA ARG A 77 28.80 18.56 -3.78
C ARG A 77 27.83 18.26 -4.92
N ALA A 78 26.61 18.80 -4.86
CA ALA A 78 25.62 18.62 -5.90
C ALA A 78 26.00 19.25 -7.25
N GLU A 79 26.96 20.20 -7.28
CA GLU A 79 27.43 20.89 -8.49
C GLU A 79 28.37 20.04 -9.38
N ALA A 80 28.95 18.94 -8.83
CA ALA A 80 29.86 18.06 -9.57
C ALA A 80 29.90 16.63 -8.97
N ASP A 81 30.59 15.71 -9.64
CA ASP A 81 30.76 14.32 -9.19
C ASP A 81 31.62 14.16 -7.94
N PHE A 82 32.50 15.10 -7.64
CA PHE A 82 33.41 15.08 -6.49
C PHE A 82 33.48 16.46 -5.86
N LEU A 83 33.66 16.51 -4.52
CA LEU A 83 33.88 17.73 -3.76
C LEU A 83 35.26 17.72 -3.08
N LEU A 84 36.08 18.73 -3.39
CA LEU A 84 37.34 19.03 -2.71
C LEU A 84 37.18 20.27 -1.86
N VAL A 85 37.55 20.20 -0.58
CA VAL A 85 37.57 21.33 0.33
C VAL A 85 39.03 21.82 0.57
N GLY A 86 39.31 23.05 0.16
CA GLY A 86 40.53 23.75 0.51
C GLY A 86 40.40 24.34 1.91
N LEU A 87 41.26 23.90 2.82
CA LEU A 87 41.24 24.33 4.21
C LEU A 87 42.44 25.26 4.51
N ASN A 88 42.13 26.48 4.96
CA ASN A 88 43.16 27.41 5.40
C ASN A 88 43.90 26.86 6.62
N GLY A 89 45.23 26.81 6.55
CA GLY A 89 46.08 26.41 7.67
C GLY A 89 46.04 27.39 8.85
N ASP A 90 46.67 27.01 9.96
CA ASP A 90 46.53 27.78 11.20
C ASP A 90 47.14 29.18 11.12
N ALA A 91 48.26 29.33 10.38
CA ALA A 91 48.90 30.62 10.15
C ALA A 91 47.99 31.54 9.33
N SER A 92 47.42 31.00 8.24
CA SER A 92 46.47 31.73 7.38
C SER A 92 45.24 32.18 8.13
N VAL A 93 44.66 31.31 9.00
CA VAL A 93 43.48 31.65 9.80
C VAL A 93 43.78 32.76 10.83
N ARG A 94 44.95 32.74 11.47
CA ARG A 94 45.40 33.82 12.38
C ARG A 94 45.46 35.18 11.67
N GLU A 95 45.97 35.16 10.46
CA GLU A 95 46.07 36.38 9.67
C GLU A 95 44.68 36.89 9.20
N LEU A 96 43.76 35.98 8.88
CA LEU A 96 42.42 36.32 8.38
C LEU A 96 41.43 36.70 9.49
N LYS A 97 41.52 36.07 10.68
CA LYS A 97 40.50 36.15 11.74
C LYS A 97 41.01 36.61 13.11
N GLY A 98 42.33 36.92 13.20
CA GLY A 98 42.97 37.45 14.41
C GLY A 98 43.72 36.40 15.25
N PRO A 99 44.52 36.87 16.25
CA PRO A 99 45.51 36.03 16.96
C PRO A 99 44.93 34.91 17.80
N ASN A 100 43.62 35.00 18.18
CA ASN A 100 42.93 33.99 19.00
C ASN A 100 42.23 32.90 18.15
N ARG A 101 42.55 32.82 16.85
CA ARG A 101 42.03 31.85 15.89
C ARG A 101 43.17 31.10 15.20
N PRO A 102 42.95 29.85 14.75
CA PRO A 102 41.70 29.05 14.89
C PRO A 102 41.57 28.49 16.31
N ILE A 103 40.35 28.05 16.66
CA ILE A 103 40.04 27.34 17.90
C ILE A 103 40.56 25.90 17.80
N ASN A 104 40.34 25.24 16.65
CA ASN A 104 40.79 23.88 16.38
C ASN A 104 41.99 23.89 15.41
N PRO A 105 43.03 23.08 15.68
CA PRO A 105 44.19 22.92 14.78
C PRO A 105 43.76 22.48 13.38
N ALA A 106 44.55 22.83 12.36
CA ALA A 106 44.24 22.52 10.96
C ALA A 106 44.01 21.02 10.71
N LEU A 107 44.75 20.14 11.37
CA LEU A 107 44.58 18.70 11.24
C LEU A 107 43.24 18.21 11.75
N ASP A 108 42.79 18.70 12.90
CA ASP A 108 41.49 18.32 13.48
C ASP A 108 40.32 18.82 12.60
N ARG A 109 40.43 20.04 12.08
CA ARG A 109 39.47 20.61 11.13
C ARG A 109 39.43 19.80 9.82
N ALA A 110 40.60 19.35 9.32
CA ALA A 110 40.69 18.52 8.13
C ALA A 110 40.07 17.14 8.33
N VAL A 111 40.28 16.51 9.50
CA VAL A 111 39.65 15.21 9.84
C VAL A 111 38.13 15.33 9.94
N LEU A 112 37.62 16.40 10.58
CA LEU A 112 36.18 16.64 10.67
C LEU A 112 35.51 16.82 9.30
N LEU A 113 36.17 17.56 8.39
CA LEU A 113 35.66 17.73 7.02
C LEU A 113 35.73 16.41 6.23
N ALA A 114 36.83 15.67 6.34
CA ALA A 114 37.02 14.39 5.68
C ALA A 114 36.06 13.29 6.16
N ALA A 115 35.57 13.40 7.39
CA ALA A 115 34.55 12.50 7.96
C ALA A 115 33.16 12.71 7.35
N LEU A 116 32.89 13.85 6.71
CA LEU A 116 31.61 14.09 6.01
C LEU A 116 31.53 13.18 4.76
N GLY A 117 30.47 12.38 4.66
CA GLY A 117 30.32 11.38 3.60
C GLY A 117 30.33 11.94 2.17
N PHE A 118 29.90 13.17 2.01
CA PHE A 118 29.81 13.89 0.73
C PHE A 118 31.07 14.75 0.42
N VAL A 119 32.07 14.81 1.28
CA VAL A 119 33.40 15.41 1.01
C VAL A 119 34.32 14.30 0.52
N ASP A 120 34.88 14.45 -0.67
CA ASP A 120 35.73 13.44 -1.32
C ASP A 120 37.21 13.71 -1.14
N GLY A 121 37.59 14.97 -0.88
CA GLY A 121 38.96 15.38 -0.61
C GLY A 121 39.03 16.62 0.27
N VAL A 122 40.05 16.71 1.11
CA VAL A 122 40.41 17.90 1.89
C VAL A 122 41.88 18.22 1.66
N CYS A 123 42.23 19.46 1.32
CA CYS A 123 43.60 19.88 1.14
C CYS A 123 43.89 21.12 2.00
N VAL A 124 44.87 21.01 2.90
CA VAL A 124 45.32 22.14 3.74
C VAL A 124 46.34 22.97 2.97
N PHE A 125 46.18 24.30 2.97
CA PHE A 125 47.13 25.24 2.39
C PHE A 125 47.39 26.40 3.36
N GLU A 126 48.63 26.89 3.38
CA GLU A 126 49.09 27.89 4.37
C GLU A 126 48.98 29.34 3.85
N ASP A 127 48.75 29.51 2.56
CA ASP A 127 48.66 30.85 1.97
C ASP A 127 47.37 31.56 2.42
N LYS A 128 47.42 32.88 2.55
CA LYS A 128 46.24 33.71 2.86
C LYS A 128 45.19 33.61 1.79
N ARG A 129 45.59 33.44 0.52
CA ARG A 129 44.73 33.33 -0.66
C ARG A 129 44.74 31.89 -1.17
N ALA A 130 43.63 31.44 -1.72
CA ALA A 130 43.51 30.10 -2.27
C ALA A 130 44.07 29.97 -3.70
N THR A 131 44.75 30.98 -4.23
CA THR A 131 45.20 31.05 -5.63
C THR A 131 46.07 29.86 -6.03
N GLN A 132 47.13 29.53 -5.27
CA GLN A 132 48.00 28.40 -5.55
C GLN A 132 47.21 27.05 -5.45
N PHE A 133 46.41 26.89 -4.41
CA PHE A 133 45.55 25.71 -4.24
C PHE A 133 44.60 25.53 -5.45
N LEU A 134 43.96 26.61 -5.93
CA LEU A 134 43.06 26.56 -7.08
C LEU A 134 43.79 26.25 -8.40
N GLN A 135 44.99 26.78 -8.58
CA GLN A 135 45.84 26.45 -9.75
C GLN A 135 46.18 24.97 -9.80
N LEU A 136 46.43 24.33 -8.65
CA LEU A 136 46.73 22.89 -8.56
C LEU A 136 45.45 22.03 -8.65
N ALA A 137 44.34 22.47 -8.04
CA ALA A 137 43.06 21.75 -8.03
C ALA A 137 42.35 21.80 -9.38
N GLN A 138 42.50 22.87 -10.16
CA GLN A 138 41.88 23.08 -11.47
C GLN A 138 40.38 22.66 -11.49
N PRO A 139 39.53 23.33 -10.70
CA PRO A 139 38.12 22.92 -10.54
C PRO A 139 37.33 23.07 -11.84
N ASP A 140 36.35 22.19 -12.06
CA ASP A 140 35.30 22.40 -13.07
C ASP A 140 34.26 23.40 -12.54
N VAL A 141 34.03 23.40 -11.21
CA VAL A 141 33.15 24.34 -10.52
C VAL A 141 33.82 24.84 -9.25
N TYR A 142 33.97 26.15 -9.13
CA TYR A 142 34.44 26.78 -7.89
C TYR A 142 33.22 27.36 -7.14
N VAL A 143 32.95 26.83 -5.97
CA VAL A 143 31.78 27.20 -5.17
C VAL A 143 32.19 28.15 -4.06
N LYS A 144 31.55 29.28 -3.96
CA LYS A 144 31.66 30.25 -2.87
C LYS A 144 30.31 30.52 -2.23
N GLY A 145 30.30 30.54 -0.90
CA GLY A 145 29.14 30.88 -0.11
C GLY A 145 29.29 32.22 0.56
N GLY A 146 28.16 32.86 0.91
CA GLY A 146 28.10 34.10 1.67
C GLY A 146 27.92 35.35 0.82
N ASP A 147 28.52 36.46 1.31
CA ASP A 147 28.34 37.80 0.72
C ASP A 147 29.26 38.06 -0.48
N TYR A 148 29.81 37.03 -1.10
CA TYR A 148 30.64 37.18 -2.28
C TYR A 148 29.80 37.48 -3.52
N THR A 149 30.27 38.47 -4.27
CA THR A 149 29.85 38.71 -5.65
C THR A 149 31.01 38.45 -6.60
N LEU A 150 30.78 38.35 -7.90
CA LEU A 150 31.86 38.20 -8.88
C LEU A 150 32.85 39.36 -8.83
N GLU A 151 32.46 40.53 -8.32
CA GLU A 151 33.24 41.74 -8.19
C GLU A 151 34.08 41.74 -6.89
N THR A 152 33.57 41.12 -5.82
CA THR A 152 34.27 41.03 -4.51
C THR A 152 35.14 39.80 -4.39
N LEU A 153 35.02 38.84 -5.31
CA LEU A 153 35.91 37.70 -5.38
C LEU A 153 37.32 38.14 -5.78
N ASP A 154 38.31 37.59 -5.12
CA ASP A 154 39.69 37.88 -5.44
C ASP A 154 40.04 37.63 -6.92
N ALA A 155 40.67 38.62 -7.58
CA ALA A 155 40.93 38.59 -9.03
C ALA A 155 41.89 37.45 -9.43
N ASP A 156 42.80 37.06 -8.55
CA ASP A 156 43.79 36.00 -8.82
C ASP A 156 43.17 34.62 -8.63
N GLU A 157 42.30 34.44 -7.61
CA GLU A 157 41.48 33.23 -7.44
C GLU A 157 40.56 33.05 -8.64
N ARG A 158 39.89 34.10 -9.07
CA ARG A 158 39.02 34.09 -10.24
C ARG A 158 39.79 33.69 -11.51
N ARG A 159 40.89 34.32 -11.78
CA ARG A 159 41.74 33.99 -12.94
C ARG A 159 42.26 32.54 -12.90
N ALA A 160 42.62 32.03 -11.74
CA ALA A 160 43.06 30.66 -11.58
C ALA A 160 42.00 29.64 -11.99
N VAL A 161 40.72 29.91 -11.69
CA VAL A 161 39.58 29.05 -12.06
C VAL A 161 39.23 29.19 -13.55
N GLU A 162 39.08 30.43 -14.03
CA GLU A 162 38.65 30.70 -15.42
C GLU A 162 39.70 30.25 -16.44
N SER A 163 41.01 30.42 -16.14
CA SER A 163 42.10 29.94 -17.00
C SER A 163 42.17 28.41 -17.11
N ALA A 164 41.68 27.70 -16.11
CA ALA A 164 41.57 26.24 -16.13
C ALA A 164 40.24 25.74 -16.82
N GLY A 165 39.40 26.66 -17.31
CA GLY A 165 38.11 26.32 -17.93
C GLY A 165 36.98 26.05 -16.94
N GLY A 166 37.19 26.34 -15.66
CA GLY A 166 36.17 26.16 -14.61
C GLY A 166 35.17 27.33 -14.55
N ARG A 167 34.00 27.07 -14.03
CA ARG A 167 32.99 28.11 -13.73
C ARG A 167 32.92 28.44 -12.24
N ILE A 168 32.46 29.63 -11.90
CA ILE A 168 32.26 30.06 -10.52
C ILE A 168 30.76 29.98 -10.20
N CYS A 169 30.43 29.35 -9.06
CA CYS A 169 29.09 29.23 -8.53
C CYS A 169 29.01 29.95 -7.17
N LEU A 170 28.13 30.95 -7.08
CA LEU A 170 27.88 31.68 -5.84
C LEU A 170 26.61 31.14 -5.19
N MET A 171 26.73 30.71 -3.92
CA MET A 171 25.61 30.14 -3.16
C MET A 171 25.20 31.07 -2.02
N SER A 172 23.90 31.22 -1.80
CA SER A 172 23.37 31.97 -0.67
C SER A 172 23.59 31.20 0.63
N LEU A 173 24.16 31.84 1.65
CA LEU A 173 24.22 31.24 2.98
C LEU A 173 22.87 31.27 3.67
N VAL A 174 22.58 30.26 4.50
CA VAL A 174 21.40 30.26 5.36
C VAL A 174 21.50 31.40 6.37
N PRO A 175 20.57 32.36 6.40
CA PRO A 175 20.65 33.52 7.28
C PRO A 175 20.70 33.13 8.75
N GLY A 176 21.56 33.83 9.53
CA GLY A 176 21.64 33.68 11.00
C GLY A 176 22.54 32.56 11.53
N ARG A 177 23.30 31.85 10.67
CA ARG A 177 24.18 30.75 11.09
C ARG A 177 25.64 31.02 10.63
N SER A 178 26.38 31.82 11.40
CA SER A 178 27.81 32.02 11.17
C SER A 178 28.63 31.61 12.41
N THR A 179 29.90 31.16 12.19
CA THR A 179 30.84 30.84 13.26
C THR A 179 31.06 32.04 14.20
N THR A 180 31.07 33.26 13.66
CA THR A 180 31.20 34.51 14.44
C THR A 180 30.01 34.72 15.36
N THR A 181 28.77 34.58 14.87
CA THR A 181 27.56 34.67 15.67
C THR A 181 27.49 33.58 16.75
N LEU A 182 28.00 32.37 16.46
CA LEU A 182 28.07 31.27 17.44
C LEU A 182 29.04 31.59 18.57
N VAL A 183 30.25 32.08 18.22
CA VAL A 183 31.27 32.46 19.20
C VAL A 183 30.90 33.71 19.98
N GLU A 184 30.27 34.71 19.35
CA GLU A 184 29.75 35.90 20.05
C GLU A 184 28.65 35.50 21.04
N LYS A 185 27.76 34.58 20.66
CA LYS A 185 26.81 33.95 21.59
C LYS A 185 27.50 33.18 22.70
N MET A 186 28.57 32.44 22.43
CA MET A 186 29.32 31.70 23.46
C MET A 186 30.14 32.63 24.40
N VAL A 187 30.59 33.79 23.93
CA VAL A 187 31.37 34.76 24.71
C VAL A 187 30.45 35.74 25.43
N SER A 188 29.30 36.08 24.89
CA SER A 188 28.35 37.05 25.51
C SER A 188 27.44 36.41 26.55
N THR A 189 27.37 35.09 26.67
CA THR A 189 26.54 34.38 27.65
C THR A 189 27.35 33.85 28.82
N GLN A 190 27.81 34.70 29.71
CA GLN A 190 28.05 34.32 31.11
C GLN A 190 26.68 34.17 31.78
N GLY A 191 26.08 32.94 31.70
CA GLY A 191 24.77 32.64 32.27
C GLY A 191 24.26 31.26 31.89
N THR A 192 23.10 30.89 32.37
CA THR A 192 22.43 29.61 32.14
C THR A 192 22.20 29.30 30.65
N GLU A 193 22.01 30.32 29.79
CA GLU A 193 21.83 30.17 28.35
C GLU A 193 23.10 29.70 27.62
N GLY A 194 24.29 30.24 27.99
CA GLY A 194 25.56 29.82 27.41
C GLY A 194 25.92 28.37 27.75
N GLU A 195 25.60 27.98 28.97
CA GLU A 195 25.79 26.60 29.44
C GLU A 195 24.83 25.63 28.74
N ALA A 196 23.56 26.04 28.50
CA ALA A 196 22.59 25.27 27.74
C ALA A 196 23.04 25.07 26.27
N ALA A 197 23.53 26.13 25.63
CA ALA A 197 24.02 26.04 24.24
C ALA A 197 25.25 25.10 24.12
N LYS A 198 26.14 25.12 25.11
CA LYS A 198 27.27 24.20 25.17
C LYS A 198 26.82 22.75 25.33
N LEU A 199 25.89 22.47 26.24
CA LEU A 199 25.33 21.13 26.46
C LEU A 199 24.60 20.63 25.22
N HIS A 200 23.82 21.48 24.54
CA HIS A 200 23.19 21.16 23.27
C HIS A 200 24.20 20.76 22.20
N LEU A 201 25.25 21.56 22.00
CA LEU A 201 26.31 21.23 21.02
C LEU A 201 26.99 19.89 21.33
N MET A 202 27.30 19.61 22.60
CA MET A 202 27.84 18.32 23.02
C MET A 202 26.84 17.18 22.75
N GLY A 203 25.54 17.41 22.97
CA GLY A 203 24.48 16.48 22.63
C GLY A 203 24.41 16.16 21.13
N VAL A 204 24.53 17.18 20.28
CA VAL A 204 24.61 17.02 18.82
C VAL A 204 25.82 16.20 18.39
N VAL A 205 26.97 16.42 19.02
CA VAL A 205 28.19 15.62 18.75
C VAL A 205 27.97 14.14 19.14
N ALA A 206 27.39 13.89 20.31
CA ALA A 206 27.06 12.54 20.74
C ALA A 206 26.05 11.86 19.78
N LEU A 207 25.05 12.61 19.29
CA LEU A 207 24.08 12.16 18.29
C LEU A 207 24.78 11.74 16.99
N GLN A 208 25.71 12.55 16.50
CA GLN A 208 26.49 12.23 15.29
C GLN A 208 27.40 10.99 15.46
N GLN A 209 27.86 10.73 16.67
CA GLN A 209 28.62 9.53 17.02
C GLN A 209 27.76 8.28 17.22
N GLY A 210 26.43 8.43 17.20
CA GLY A 210 25.48 7.34 17.46
C GLY A 210 25.35 6.98 18.96
N ASP A 211 25.89 7.81 19.84
CA ASP A 211 25.73 7.65 21.30
C ASP A 211 24.42 8.32 21.75
N TRP A 212 23.33 7.63 21.47
CA TRP A 212 21.96 8.08 21.75
C TRP A 212 21.75 8.37 23.25
N SER A 213 22.38 7.57 24.13
CA SER A 213 22.25 7.73 25.59
C SER A 213 22.90 9.00 26.10
N GLN A 214 24.12 9.26 25.62
CA GLN A 214 24.83 10.50 25.97
C GLN A 214 24.15 11.71 25.36
N ALA A 215 23.71 11.63 24.10
CA ALA A 215 22.97 12.69 23.42
C ALA A 215 21.71 13.06 24.20
N HIS A 216 20.89 12.07 24.59
CA HIS A 216 19.69 12.24 25.37
C HIS A 216 19.97 12.99 26.69
N THR A 217 20.97 12.53 27.46
CA THR A 217 21.32 13.13 28.75
C THR A 217 21.76 14.60 28.59
N LEU A 218 22.60 14.88 27.61
CA LEU A 218 23.11 16.24 27.36
C LEU A 218 22.01 17.19 26.88
N LEU A 219 21.12 16.72 25.97
CA LEU A 219 19.99 17.51 25.48
C LEU A 219 18.98 17.82 26.59
N GLN A 220 18.68 16.85 27.44
CA GLN A 220 17.82 17.11 28.62
C GLN A 220 18.46 18.11 29.58
N GLN A 221 19.75 18.01 29.87
CA GLN A 221 20.45 19.00 30.70
C GLN A 221 20.41 20.41 30.08
N ALA A 222 20.55 20.50 28.74
CA ALA A 222 20.43 21.78 28.04
C ALA A 222 19.03 22.37 28.21
N LEU A 223 17.97 21.54 28.07
CA LEU A 223 16.56 21.95 28.21
C LEU A 223 16.18 22.28 29.62
N VAL A 224 16.77 21.65 30.65
CA VAL A 224 16.61 22.04 32.06
C VAL A 224 17.14 23.47 32.31
N LYS A 225 18.23 23.85 31.63
CA LYS A 225 18.82 25.19 31.75
C LYS A 225 18.13 26.25 30.90
N HIS A 226 17.63 25.84 29.72
CA HIS A 226 16.93 26.72 28.79
C HIS A 226 15.75 25.95 28.12
N PRO A 227 14.58 25.95 28.79
CA PRO A 227 13.41 25.16 28.32
C PRO A 227 12.86 25.57 26.95
N SER A 228 13.16 26.78 26.47
CA SER A 228 12.74 27.27 25.14
C SER A 228 13.79 27.09 24.03
N LEU A 229 14.82 26.28 24.24
CA LEU A 229 15.85 26.00 23.26
C LEU A 229 15.31 25.08 22.17
N VAL A 230 14.78 25.67 21.11
CA VAL A 230 14.05 25.01 20.02
C VAL A 230 14.85 23.87 19.38
N ASP A 231 16.13 24.15 19.06
CA ASP A 231 17.02 23.17 18.41
C ASP A 231 17.27 21.94 19.32
N ALA A 232 17.33 22.12 20.63
CA ALA A 232 17.51 21.01 21.56
C ALA A 232 16.24 20.11 21.65
N TRP A 233 15.04 20.69 21.58
CA TRP A 233 13.80 19.92 21.48
C TRP A 233 13.71 19.12 20.18
N TYR A 234 14.14 19.70 19.05
CA TYR A 234 14.21 19.01 17.78
C TYR A 234 15.17 17.81 17.84
N ASP A 235 16.40 18.03 18.31
CA ASP A 235 17.42 16.98 18.39
C ASP A 235 17.02 15.90 19.42
N LEU A 236 16.39 16.28 20.53
CA LEU A 236 15.81 15.33 21.50
C LEU A 236 14.75 14.45 20.83
N GLY A 237 13.86 15.05 20.03
CA GLY A 237 12.86 14.30 19.25
C GLY A 237 13.51 13.27 18.31
N ILE A 238 14.62 13.60 17.68
CA ILE A 238 15.39 12.65 16.85
C ILE A 238 15.94 11.50 17.70
N VAL A 239 16.55 11.82 18.85
CA VAL A 239 17.11 10.80 19.76
C VAL A 239 16.04 9.85 20.25
N GLU A 240 14.90 10.37 20.70
CA GLU A 240 13.77 9.56 21.18
C GLU A 240 13.19 8.67 20.08
N PHE A 241 13.09 9.19 18.86
CA PHE A 241 12.63 8.41 17.69
C PHE A 241 13.56 7.26 17.37
N GLU A 242 14.89 7.49 17.32
CA GLU A 242 15.88 6.46 17.02
C GLU A 242 15.99 5.40 18.14
N GLN A 243 15.70 5.75 19.37
CA GLN A 243 15.61 4.82 20.50
C GLN A 243 14.28 4.03 20.52
N GLY A 244 13.32 4.38 19.66
CA GLY A 244 11.99 3.76 19.62
C GLY A 244 10.99 4.31 20.65
N ASN A 245 11.33 5.37 21.37
CA ASN A 245 10.48 6.05 22.33
C ASN A 245 9.51 6.99 21.62
N LEU A 246 8.67 6.46 20.74
CA LEU A 246 7.84 7.22 19.82
C LEU A 246 6.92 8.26 20.49
N PRO A 247 6.28 7.99 21.66
CA PRO A 247 5.48 9.00 22.35
C PRO A 247 6.32 10.20 22.81
N ALA A 248 7.52 9.97 23.34
CA ALA A 248 8.43 11.04 23.77
C ALA A 248 8.95 11.85 22.57
N ALA A 249 9.24 11.20 21.45
CA ALA A 249 9.59 11.87 20.20
C ALA A 249 8.48 12.83 19.73
N VAL A 250 7.24 12.38 19.74
CA VAL A 250 6.07 13.23 19.40
C VAL A 250 5.96 14.42 20.33
N GLU A 251 6.11 14.23 21.64
CA GLU A 251 6.08 15.32 22.64
C GLU A 251 7.20 16.35 22.40
N ALA A 252 8.42 15.88 22.16
CA ALA A 252 9.57 16.74 21.88
C ALA A 252 9.37 17.57 20.60
N TYR A 253 8.90 16.96 19.50
CA TYR A 253 8.61 17.69 18.25
C TYR A 253 7.46 18.68 18.43
N GLN A 254 6.39 18.31 19.15
CA GLN A 254 5.28 19.23 19.43
C GLN A 254 5.73 20.42 20.29
N THR A 255 6.58 20.19 21.28
CA THR A 255 7.17 21.25 22.09
C THR A 255 8.07 22.17 21.25
N CYS A 256 8.90 21.61 20.38
CA CYS A 256 9.68 22.36 19.40
C CYS A 256 8.78 23.28 18.55
N LEU A 257 7.70 22.75 18.00
CA LEU A 257 6.73 23.49 17.18
C LEU A 257 5.92 24.52 17.97
N SER A 258 5.71 24.33 19.28
CA SER A 258 5.04 25.33 20.13
C SER A 258 5.88 26.60 20.27
N HIS A 259 7.22 26.47 20.25
CA HIS A 259 8.16 27.58 20.29
C HIS A 259 8.48 28.14 18.89
N SER A 260 8.47 27.31 17.86
CA SER A 260 8.78 27.68 16.47
C SER A 260 7.89 26.90 15.48
N PRO A 261 6.69 27.41 15.15
CA PRO A 261 5.69 26.67 14.37
C PRO A 261 6.05 26.40 12.89
N ASN A 262 6.93 27.23 12.30
CA ASN A 262 7.20 27.23 10.87
C ASN A 262 8.47 26.45 10.52
N GLN A 263 8.61 25.22 11.00
CA GLN A 263 9.74 24.35 10.73
C GLN A 263 9.30 23.10 9.95
N ALA A 264 9.56 23.09 8.65
CA ALA A 264 9.12 22.01 7.76
C ALA A 264 9.71 20.64 8.17
N GLU A 265 10.98 20.59 8.58
CA GLU A 265 11.67 19.37 9.03
C GLU A 265 11.05 18.80 10.30
N VAL A 266 10.69 19.66 11.25
CA VAL A 266 10.08 19.21 12.51
C VAL A 266 8.69 18.63 12.25
N HIS A 267 7.88 19.28 11.39
CA HIS A 267 6.59 18.72 10.96
C HIS A 267 6.76 17.39 10.24
N TYR A 268 7.78 17.25 9.37
CA TYR A 268 8.08 16.01 8.67
C TYR A 268 8.43 14.88 9.66
N ASN A 269 9.32 15.13 10.61
CA ASN A 269 9.72 14.13 11.60
C ASN A 269 8.60 13.82 12.61
N LEU A 270 7.77 14.80 12.97
CA LEU A 270 6.55 14.56 13.74
C LEU A 270 5.60 13.61 13.01
N GLY A 271 5.41 13.81 11.70
CA GLY A 271 4.64 12.91 10.86
C GLY A 271 5.20 11.49 10.86
N ASN A 272 6.52 11.34 10.76
CA ASN A 272 7.19 10.03 10.82
C ASN A 272 6.93 9.32 12.16
N ALA A 273 7.05 10.04 13.27
CA ALA A 273 6.81 9.49 14.61
C ALA A 273 5.34 9.09 14.81
N GLN A 274 4.39 9.94 14.37
CA GLN A 274 2.96 9.64 14.43
C GLN A 274 2.57 8.45 13.53
N TYR A 275 3.18 8.33 12.36
CA TYR A 275 2.99 7.20 11.47
C TYR A 275 3.47 5.89 12.09
N ALA A 276 4.65 5.90 12.72
CA ALA A 276 5.19 4.75 13.45
C ALA A 276 4.30 4.32 14.62
N LEU A 277 3.61 5.27 15.27
CA LEU A 277 2.58 5.00 16.29
C LEU A 277 1.25 4.51 15.73
N GLY A 278 1.08 4.38 14.42
CA GLY A 278 -0.18 4.01 13.79
C GLY A 278 -1.22 5.15 13.70
N GLN A 279 -0.85 6.39 14.04
CA GLN A 279 -1.72 7.56 14.05
C GLN A 279 -1.81 8.20 12.66
N ARG A 280 -2.39 7.48 11.68
CA ARG A 280 -2.36 7.82 10.24
C ARG A 280 -2.84 9.24 9.92
N ALA A 281 -4.01 9.63 10.44
CA ALA A 281 -4.58 10.96 10.19
C ALA A 281 -3.70 12.11 10.75
N LYS A 282 -3.06 11.89 11.91
CA LYS A 282 -2.14 12.89 12.47
C LYS A 282 -0.86 12.99 11.66
N ALA A 283 -0.31 11.87 11.22
CA ALA A 283 0.86 11.84 10.36
C ALA A 283 0.61 12.59 9.04
N GLN A 284 -0.54 12.34 8.40
CA GLN A 284 -0.97 13.07 7.20
C GLN A 284 -1.02 14.58 7.44
N ALA A 285 -1.64 15.01 8.54
CA ALA A 285 -1.74 16.43 8.87
C ALA A 285 -0.36 17.09 9.08
N ALA A 286 0.56 16.36 9.74
CA ALA A 286 1.92 16.85 9.97
C ALA A 286 2.72 16.95 8.66
N TRP A 287 2.67 15.96 7.79
CA TRP A 287 3.34 16.02 6.49
C TRP A 287 2.71 17.07 5.55
N LEU A 288 1.39 17.27 5.59
CA LEU A 288 0.74 18.39 4.88
C LEU A 288 1.24 19.75 5.39
N ALA A 289 1.49 19.90 6.69
CA ALA A 289 2.10 21.11 7.24
C ALA A 289 3.55 21.27 6.73
N ALA A 290 4.32 20.19 6.68
CA ALA A 290 5.69 20.19 6.17
C ALA A 290 5.76 20.64 4.70
N VAL A 291 4.91 20.09 3.81
CA VAL A 291 4.92 20.46 2.38
C VAL A 291 4.34 21.85 2.12
N ARG A 292 3.44 22.35 2.97
CA ARG A 292 3.02 23.78 2.89
C ARG A 292 4.15 24.73 3.17
N LEU A 293 5.03 24.39 4.12
CA LEU A 293 6.21 25.22 4.47
C LEU A 293 7.35 25.03 3.47
N ARG A 294 7.53 23.80 2.97
CA ARG A 294 8.54 23.48 1.96
C ARG A 294 7.95 22.51 0.92
N PRO A 295 7.39 23.05 -0.18
CA PRO A 295 6.80 22.24 -1.25
C PRO A 295 7.78 21.29 -1.98
N THR A 296 9.08 21.51 -1.83
CA THR A 296 10.14 20.71 -2.46
C THR A 296 10.61 19.53 -1.62
N LEU A 297 9.90 19.17 -0.55
CA LEU A 297 10.21 18.02 0.30
C LEU A 297 9.68 16.73 -0.34
N ALA A 298 10.46 16.11 -1.25
CA ALA A 298 10.07 14.90 -1.99
C ALA A 298 9.66 13.75 -1.06
N LEU A 299 10.41 13.51 0.03
CA LEU A 299 10.08 12.46 1.01
C LEU A 299 8.75 12.69 1.73
N ALA A 300 8.37 13.95 1.98
CA ALA A 300 7.06 14.24 2.59
C ALA A 300 5.92 13.95 1.61
N HIS A 301 6.08 14.28 0.32
CA HIS A 301 5.13 13.90 -0.71
C HIS A 301 5.05 12.37 -0.86
N TYR A 302 6.17 11.66 -0.87
CA TYR A 302 6.17 10.20 -0.89
C TYR A 302 5.39 9.61 0.29
N ASN A 303 5.63 10.10 1.52
CA ASN A 303 4.92 9.64 2.71
C ASN A 303 3.42 9.99 2.70
N LEU A 304 3.05 11.15 2.16
CA LEU A 304 1.64 11.51 1.92
C LEU A 304 0.98 10.53 0.95
N GLY A 305 1.67 10.14 -0.12
CA GLY A 305 1.20 9.10 -1.03
C GLY A 305 0.96 7.76 -0.34
N LEU A 306 1.89 7.32 0.51
CA LEU A 306 1.74 6.08 1.28
C LEU A 306 0.51 6.10 2.19
N VAL A 307 0.34 7.18 2.95
CA VAL A 307 -0.80 7.27 3.88
C VAL A 307 -2.13 7.42 3.15
N ALA A 308 -2.16 8.11 2.01
CA ALA A 308 -3.35 8.22 1.18
C ALA A 308 -3.80 6.85 0.65
N GLN A 309 -2.86 5.99 0.20
CA GLN A 309 -3.18 4.61 -0.18
C GLN A 309 -3.74 3.80 1.01
N GLU A 310 -3.13 3.91 2.20
CA GLU A 310 -3.61 3.22 3.40
C GLU A 310 -5.01 3.67 3.84
N LEU A 311 -5.37 4.92 3.57
CA LEU A 311 -6.70 5.49 3.83
C LEU A 311 -7.72 5.17 2.73
N GLY A 312 -7.31 4.55 1.62
CA GLY A 312 -8.17 4.21 0.50
C GLY A 312 -8.45 5.39 -0.44
N GLU A 313 -7.53 6.36 -0.52
CA GLU A 313 -7.56 7.56 -1.35
C GLU A 313 -6.53 7.45 -2.50
N PRO A 314 -6.72 6.52 -3.47
CA PRO A 314 -5.68 6.21 -4.45
C PRO A 314 -5.39 7.37 -5.41
N ASP A 315 -6.36 8.20 -5.77
CA ASP A 315 -6.12 9.36 -6.65
C ASP A 315 -5.23 10.40 -5.95
N ALA A 316 -5.47 10.69 -4.66
CA ALA A 316 -4.60 11.57 -3.88
C ALA A 316 -3.17 10.99 -3.76
N ALA A 317 -3.06 9.67 -3.62
CA ALA A 317 -1.76 9.01 -3.59
C ALA A 317 -0.99 9.19 -4.92
N VAL A 318 -1.68 9.04 -6.06
CA VAL A 318 -1.09 9.27 -7.41
C VAL A 318 -0.50 10.66 -7.52
N ASP A 319 -1.25 11.70 -7.10
CA ASP A 319 -0.81 13.08 -7.19
C ASP A 319 0.43 13.35 -6.31
N HIS A 320 0.46 12.80 -5.11
CA HIS A 320 1.59 12.94 -4.21
C HIS A 320 2.83 12.20 -4.72
N TYR A 321 2.70 10.97 -5.22
CA TYR A 321 3.83 10.25 -5.82
C TYR A 321 4.33 10.94 -7.09
N ALA A 322 3.43 11.49 -7.92
CA ALA A 322 3.82 12.26 -9.10
C ALA A 322 4.67 13.49 -8.71
N THR A 323 4.26 14.20 -7.66
CA THR A 323 5.03 15.34 -7.14
C THR A 323 6.39 14.90 -6.60
N ALA A 324 6.45 13.79 -5.84
CA ALA A 324 7.72 13.25 -5.36
C ALA A 324 8.67 12.91 -6.53
N LEU A 325 8.16 12.33 -7.61
CA LEU A 325 8.93 11.98 -8.81
C LEU A 325 9.34 13.20 -9.66
N GLN A 326 8.55 14.27 -9.64
CA GLN A 326 8.98 15.54 -10.27
C GLN A 326 10.17 16.15 -9.53
N LEU A 327 10.21 16.01 -8.20
CA LEU A 327 11.29 16.51 -7.35
C LEU A 327 12.51 15.58 -7.38
N GLU A 328 12.28 14.27 -7.33
CA GLU A 328 13.30 13.21 -7.35
C GLU A 328 12.95 12.14 -8.40
N PRO A 329 13.34 12.33 -9.67
CA PRO A 329 12.97 11.42 -10.78
C PRO A 329 13.47 9.97 -10.63
N ASP A 330 14.52 9.74 -9.83
CA ASP A 330 15.10 8.43 -9.60
C ASP A 330 14.57 7.73 -8.33
N HIS A 331 13.53 8.26 -7.69
CA HIS A 331 12.92 7.66 -6.51
C HIS A 331 12.12 6.41 -6.89
N GLN A 332 12.78 5.24 -6.84
CA GLN A 332 12.24 3.96 -7.31
C GLN A 332 10.94 3.55 -6.59
N ASP A 333 10.91 3.67 -5.25
CA ASP A 333 9.73 3.29 -4.47
C ASP A 333 8.52 4.17 -4.81
N ALA A 334 8.71 5.47 -5.07
CA ALA A 334 7.63 6.35 -5.50
C ALA A 334 7.08 5.95 -6.88
N ALA A 335 7.94 5.57 -7.82
CA ALA A 335 7.51 5.12 -9.15
C ALA A 335 6.73 3.80 -9.10
N LEU A 336 7.17 2.84 -8.28
CA LEU A 336 6.48 1.57 -8.07
C LEU A 336 5.11 1.79 -7.43
N ASN A 337 5.06 2.60 -6.37
CA ASN A 337 3.83 2.87 -5.62
C ASN A 337 2.85 3.72 -6.43
N GLN A 338 3.34 4.66 -7.28
CA GLN A 338 2.47 5.39 -8.20
C GLN A 338 1.76 4.45 -9.17
N GLY A 339 2.49 3.48 -9.75
CA GLY A 339 1.90 2.48 -10.62
C GLY A 339 0.83 1.63 -9.90
N ASP A 340 1.06 1.29 -8.63
CA ASP A 340 0.08 0.54 -7.83
C ASP A 340 -1.13 1.42 -7.45
N ALA A 341 -0.93 2.68 -7.07
CA ALA A 341 -2.01 3.62 -6.78
C ALA A 341 -2.90 3.87 -8.01
N LEU A 342 -2.31 4.04 -9.20
CA LEU A 342 -3.06 4.15 -10.47
C LEU A 342 -3.89 2.88 -10.75
N ARG A 343 -3.34 1.71 -10.47
CA ARG A 343 -4.06 0.43 -10.62
C ARG A 343 -5.22 0.32 -9.62
N GLU A 344 -5.05 0.76 -8.38
CA GLU A 344 -6.10 0.84 -7.37
C GLU A 344 -7.20 1.83 -7.75
N ALA A 345 -6.82 2.98 -8.33
CA ALA A 345 -7.73 3.99 -8.89
C ALA A 345 -8.44 3.53 -10.19
N ARG A 346 -8.17 2.31 -10.68
CA ARG A 346 -8.68 1.78 -11.97
C ARG A 346 -8.19 2.53 -13.20
N ARG A 347 -7.18 3.37 -13.11
CA ARG A 347 -6.52 4.09 -14.21
C ARG A 347 -5.46 3.19 -14.86
N LEU A 348 -5.91 2.06 -15.43
CA LEU A 348 -5.03 0.94 -15.80
C LEU A 348 -4.05 1.28 -16.92
N GLU A 349 -4.45 2.09 -17.90
CA GLU A 349 -3.57 2.47 -19.02
C GLU A 349 -2.41 3.35 -18.52
N GLU A 350 -2.70 4.30 -17.66
CA GLU A 350 -1.68 5.16 -17.04
C GLU A 350 -0.74 4.34 -16.14
N ALA A 351 -1.29 3.38 -15.38
CA ALA A 351 -0.48 2.45 -14.59
C ALA A 351 0.50 1.66 -15.47
N ILE A 352 0.05 1.14 -16.60
CA ILE A 352 0.89 0.40 -17.56
C ILE A 352 1.99 1.32 -18.11
N GLU A 353 1.65 2.57 -18.44
CA GLU A 353 2.62 3.53 -18.97
C GLU A 353 3.72 3.84 -17.95
N VAL A 354 3.34 4.20 -16.71
CA VAL A 354 4.28 4.50 -15.62
C VAL A 354 5.18 3.30 -15.31
N GLN A 355 4.59 2.09 -15.15
CA GLN A 355 5.34 0.87 -14.86
C GLN A 355 6.27 0.47 -16.01
N THR A 356 5.83 0.61 -17.25
CA THR A 356 6.66 0.35 -18.43
C THR A 356 7.80 1.38 -18.53
N GLY A 357 7.51 2.65 -18.25
CA GLY A 357 8.52 3.71 -18.19
C GLY A 357 9.58 3.46 -17.12
N PHE A 358 9.17 3.00 -15.94
CA PHE A 358 10.08 2.56 -14.88
C PHE A 358 10.97 1.40 -15.33
N LEU A 359 10.37 0.35 -15.94
CA LEU A 359 11.11 -0.83 -16.40
C LEU A 359 12.06 -0.55 -17.57
N LYS A 360 11.81 0.49 -18.40
CA LYS A 360 12.79 0.93 -19.40
C LYS A 360 14.08 1.45 -18.76
N ARG A 361 13.99 2.10 -17.60
CA ARG A 361 15.15 2.60 -16.84
C ARG A 361 15.77 1.52 -15.95
N HIS A 362 14.96 0.60 -15.45
CA HIS A 362 15.36 -0.49 -14.55
C HIS A 362 14.93 -1.86 -15.10
N PRO A 363 15.53 -2.33 -16.23
CA PRO A 363 15.20 -3.61 -16.83
C PRO A 363 15.42 -4.76 -15.84
N GLY A 364 14.43 -5.64 -15.71
CA GLY A 364 14.52 -6.80 -14.81
C GLY A 364 14.25 -6.50 -13.34
N HIS A 365 13.78 -5.28 -12.95
CA HIS A 365 13.44 -4.99 -11.56
C HIS A 365 12.27 -5.87 -11.10
N PRO A 366 12.47 -6.78 -10.10
CA PRO A 366 11.47 -7.82 -9.79
C PRO A 366 10.11 -7.26 -9.38
N SER A 367 10.08 -6.26 -8.48
CA SER A 367 8.81 -5.64 -8.06
C SER A 367 8.12 -4.92 -9.21
N GLY A 368 8.88 -4.24 -10.08
CA GLY A 368 8.33 -3.57 -11.26
C GLY A 368 7.70 -4.54 -12.25
N LEU A 369 8.36 -5.65 -12.56
CA LEU A 369 7.81 -6.71 -13.40
C LEU A 369 6.56 -7.33 -12.77
N ASN A 370 6.60 -7.61 -11.46
CA ASN A 370 5.47 -8.19 -10.74
C ASN A 370 4.24 -7.28 -10.72
N ASN A 371 4.42 -5.98 -10.50
CA ASN A 371 3.35 -4.99 -10.53
C ASN A 371 2.77 -4.85 -11.94
N LEU A 372 3.62 -4.86 -12.97
CA LEU A 372 3.16 -4.82 -14.36
C LEU A 372 2.34 -6.07 -14.73
N VAL A 373 2.73 -7.27 -14.27
CA VAL A 373 1.93 -8.51 -14.45
C VAL A 373 0.53 -8.33 -13.85
N ALA A 374 0.44 -7.83 -12.61
CA ALA A 374 -0.84 -7.61 -11.94
C ALA A 374 -1.71 -6.58 -12.70
N THR A 375 -1.11 -5.47 -13.14
CA THR A 375 -1.81 -4.41 -13.87
C THR A 375 -2.30 -4.89 -15.24
N LEU A 376 -1.45 -5.57 -16.02
CA LEU A 376 -1.82 -6.14 -17.31
C LEU A 376 -2.91 -7.20 -17.16
N THR A 377 -2.88 -8.00 -16.10
CA THR A 377 -3.92 -9.01 -15.80
C THR A 377 -5.25 -8.32 -15.53
N GLN A 378 -5.26 -7.24 -14.74
CA GLN A 378 -6.46 -6.46 -14.46
C GLN A 378 -6.99 -5.73 -15.71
N ALA A 379 -6.09 -5.24 -16.56
CA ALA A 379 -6.41 -4.66 -17.88
C ALA A 379 -6.81 -5.68 -18.94
N ARG A 380 -6.88 -6.98 -18.59
CA ARG A 380 -7.18 -8.11 -19.49
C ARG A 380 -6.19 -8.28 -20.66
N ARG A 381 -4.98 -7.76 -20.52
CA ARG A 381 -3.91 -7.91 -21.50
C ARG A 381 -3.10 -9.18 -21.21
N TYR A 382 -3.80 -10.33 -21.20
CA TYR A 382 -3.30 -11.60 -20.67
C TYR A 382 -2.03 -12.11 -21.37
N GLU A 383 -1.95 -11.97 -22.67
CA GLU A 383 -0.77 -12.42 -23.45
C GLU A 383 0.49 -11.64 -23.02
N LYS A 384 0.37 -10.31 -22.88
CA LYS A 384 1.49 -9.48 -22.40
C LYS A 384 1.82 -9.77 -20.94
N ALA A 385 0.80 -9.96 -20.10
CA ALA A 385 1.00 -10.34 -18.70
C ALA A 385 1.79 -11.66 -18.60
N MET A 386 1.47 -12.65 -19.45
CA MET A 386 2.15 -13.93 -19.50
C MET A 386 3.62 -13.79 -19.92
N GLN A 387 3.90 -12.98 -20.96
CA GLN A 387 5.27 -12.71 -21.41
C GLN A 387 6.11 -12.10 -20.28
N VAL A 388 5.59 -11.04 -19.61
CA VAL A 388 6.29 -10.39 -18.49
C VAL A 388 6.47 -11.34 -17.32
N SER A 389 5.46 -12.15 -17.01
CA SER A 389 5.53 -13.15 -15.93
C SER A 389 6.56 -14.26 -16.22
N ASN A 390 6.75 -14.66 -17.49
CA ASN A 390 7.80 -15.61 -17.88
C ASN A 390 9.17 -15.02 -17.57
N VAL A 391 9.45 -13.79 -18.04
CA VAL A 391 10.71 -13.09 -17.77
C VAL A 391 10.98 -12.98 -16.27
N LEU A 392 9.96 -12.63 -15.48
CA LEU A 392 10.10 -12.51 -14.04
C LEU A 392 10.46 -13.85 -13.39
N LEU A 393 9.76 -14.93 -13.73
CA LEU A 393 9.99 -16.25 -13.13
C LEU A 393 11.28 -16.94 -13.63
N GLU A 394 11.76 -16.62 -14.83
CA GLU A 394 13.09 -17.02 -15.31
C GLU A 394 14.21 -16.36 -14.47
N GLN A 395 14.06 -15.09 -14.15
CA GLN A 395 15.03 -14.35 -13.32
C GLN A 395 14.91 -14.67 -11.84
N GLN A 396 13.69 -14.85 -11.34
CA GLN A 396 13.35 -15.00 -9.92
C GLN A 396 12.41 -16.20 -9.71
N PRO A 397 12.89 -17.45 -9.90
CA PRO A 397 12.04 -18.65 -9.83
C PRO A 397 11.44 -18.91 -8.44
N ASN A 398 12.03 -18.29 -7.40
CA ASN A 398 11.58 -18.46 -6.01
C ASN A 398 10.72 -17.28 -5.49
N LEU A 399 10.39 -16.31 -6.34
CA LEU A 399 9.60 -15.14 -5.93
C LEU A 399 8.13 -15.53 -5.73
N THR A 400 7.70 -15.64 -4.50
CA THR A 400 6.35 -16.08 -4.09
C THR A 400 5.25 -15.27 -4.77
N ASN A 401 5.34 -13.93 -4.74
CA ASN A 401 4.33 -13.06 -5.34
C ASN A 401 4.22 -13.23 -6.87
N ALA A 402 5.32 -13.60 -7.55
CA ALA A 402 5.29 -13.87 -8.99
C ALA A 402 4.45 -15.12 -9.31
N TRP A 403 4.58 -16.18 -8.51
CA TRP A 403 3.76 -17.38 -8.64
C TRP A 403 2.29 -17.13 -8.30
N ILE A 404 2.00 -16.32 -7.26
CA ILE A 404 0.62 -15.94 -6.94
C ILE A 404 0.00 -15.17 -8.11
N ASN A 405 0.69 -14.15 -8.64
CA ASN A 405 0.18 -13.38 -9.79
C ASN A 405 0.05 -14.24 -11.05
N ARG A 406 0.94 -15.22 -11.25
CA ARG A 406 0.82 -16.23 -12.32
C ARG A 406 -0.45 -17.06 -12.14
N GLY A 407 -0.75 -17.51 -10.93
CA GLY A 407 -1.97 -18.24 -10.61
C GLY A 407 -3.23 -17.40 -10.90
N VAL A 408 -3.25 -16.14 -10.43
CA VAL A 408 -4.35 -15.21 -10.72
C VAL A 408 -4.52 -14.98 -12.22
N LEU A 409 -3.43 -14.82 -12.97
CA LEU A 409 -3.47 -14.66 -14.42
C LEU A 409 -4.13 -15.87 -15.10
N HIS A 410 -3.75 -17.10 -14.73
CA HIS A 410 -4.38 -18.32 -15.25
C HIS A 410 -5.86 -18.43 -14.88
N GLN A 411 -6.23 -18.08 -13.62
CA GLN A 411 -7.65 -18.02 -13.22
C GLN A 411 -8.45 -17.06 -14.09
N ARG A 412 -7.91 -15.84 -14.35
CA ARG A 412 -8.58 -14.84 -15.20
C ARG A 412 -8.71 -15.25 -16.66
N GLN A 413 -7.92 -16.22 -17.12
CA GLN A 413 -8.04 -16.86 -18.41
C GLN A 413 -8.96 -18.09 -18.41
N GLY A 414 -9.43 -18.54 -17.24
CA GLY A 414 -10.21 -19.77 -17.07
C GLY A 414 -9.37 -21.05 -17.02
N ASP A 415 -8.05 -20.96 -17.03
CA ASP A 415 -7.14 -22.12 -16.92
C ASP A 415 -6.89 -22.47 -15.45
N MET A 416 -7.89 -23.15 -14.86
CA MET A 416 -7.84 -23.51 -13.44
C MET A 416 -6.74 -24.53 -13.13
N ALA A 417 -6.40 -25.42 -14.06
CA ALA A 417 -5.36 -26.42 -13.85
C ALA A 417 -3.97 -25.79 -13.73
N SER A 418 -3.66 -24.78 -14.58
CA SER A 418 -2.40 -24.05 -14.47
C SER A 418 -2.37 -23.11 -13.25
N ALA A 419 -3.52 -22.52 -12.89
CA ALA A 419 -3.64 -21.74 -11.66
C ALA A 419 -3.34 -22.59 -10.42
N GLN A 420 -3.92 -23.80 -10.34
CA GLN A 420 -3.66 -24.77 -9.27
C GLN A 420 -2.15 -25.06 -9.14
N ARG A 421 -1.48 -25.37 -10.25
CA ARG A 421 -0.03 -25.64 -10.25
C ARG A 421 0.76 -24.43 -9.72
N ALA A 422 0.41 -23.23 -10.15
CA ALA A 422 1.11 -22.02 -9.69
C ALA A 422 0.98 -21.79 -8.19
N TYR A 423 -0.19 -22.03 -7.60
CA TYR A 423 -0.37 -21.92 -6.15
C TYR A 423 0.31 -23.06 -5.39
N GLN A 424 0.33 -24.28 -5.94
CA GLN A 424 1.05 -25.42 -5.37
C GLN A 424 2.56 -25.17 -5.30
N GLU A 425 3.14 -24.47 -6.32
CA GLU A 425 4.55 -24.05 -6.29
C GLU A 425 4.86 -23.14 -5.10
N VAL A 426 3.93 -22.27 -4.69
CA VAL A 426 4.07 -21.46 -3.48
C VAL A 426 4.01 -22.34 -2.25
N LEU A 427 2.99 -23.21 -2.16
CA LEU A 427 2.73 -24.06 -0.99
C LEU A 427 3.79 -25.15 -0.76
N THR A 428 4.51 -25.54 -1.79
CA THR A 428 5.68 -26.44 -1.67
C THR A 428 6.80 -25.80 -0.84
N ARG A 429 6.94 -24.45 -0.92
CA ARG A 429 7.98 -23.69 -0.19
C ARG A 429 7.48 -23.16 1.15
N ASP A 430 6.22 -22.73 1.18
CA ASP A 430 5.54 -22.22 2.38
C ASP A 430 4.13 -22.80 2.47
N PRO A 431 3.96 -23.98 3.09
CA PRO A 431 2.66 -24.64 3.23
C PRO A 431 1.61 -23.82 4.00
N ALA A 432 2.04 -22.83 4.79
CA ALA A 432 1.16 -21.99 5.57
C ALA A 432 0.76 -20.68 4.86
N HIS A 433 1.24 -20.43 3.63
CA HIS A 433 0.99 -19.18 2.91
C HIS A 433 -0.49 -18.94 2.66
N ALA A 434 -1.09 -18.03 3.41
CA ALA A 434 -2.54 -17.85 3.47
C ALA A 434 -3.17 -17.47 2.10
N ASP A 435 -2.57 -16.51 1.36
CA ASP A 435 -3.12 -16.09 0.06
C ASP A 435 -3.06 -17.23 -0.97
N ALA A 436 -1.99 -18.04 -0.97
CA ALA A 436 -1.88 -19.17 -1.88
C ALA A 436 -2.90 -20.27 -1.54
N ARG A 437 -3.09 -20.59 -0.26
CA ARG A 437 -4.12 -21.52 0.21
C ARG A 437 -5.52 -21.04 -0.18
N TYR A 438 -5.85 -19.80 0.12
CA TYR A 438 -7.15 -19.21 -0.22
C TYR A 438 -7.44 -19.28 -1.71
N ASN A 439 -6.50 -18.84 -2.54
CA ASN A 439 -6.65 -18.87 -4.00
C ASN A 439 -6.72 -20.30 -4.55
N LEU A 440 -5.93 -21.24 -3.99
CA LEU A 440 -6.03 -22.65 -4.32
C LEU A 440 -7.40 -23.22 -3.99
N GLY A 441 -7.94 -22.87 -2.81
CA GLY A 441 -9.28 -23.27 -2.39
C GLY A 441 -10.36 -22.82 -3.38
N MET A 442 -10.29 -21.56 -3.84
CA MET A 442 -11.19 -21.03 -4.86
C MET A 442 -11.11 -21.82 -6.18
N VAL A 443 -9.90 -22.19 -6.60
CA VAL A 443 -9.69 -23.00 -7.82
C VAL A 443 -10.27 -24.41 -7.63
N GLN A 444 -9.99 -25.06 -6.51
CA GLN A 444 -10.48 -26.40 -6.20
C GLN A 444 -12.02 -26.46 -6.14
N LEU A 445 -12.65 -25.48 -5.47
CA LEU A 445 -14.10 -25.34 -5.45
C LEU A 445 -14.67 -25.15 -6.86
N CYS A 446 -14.04 -24.34 -7.69
CA CYS A 446 -14.44 -24.15 -9.08
C CYS A 446 -14.34 -25.44 -9.92
N MET A 447 -13.37 -26.30 -9.61
CA MET A 447 -13.16 -27.60 -10.26
C MET A 447 -14.06 -28.71 -9.68
N GLY A 448 -14.74 -28.48 -8.54
CA GLY A 448 -15.62 -29.45 -7.88
C GLY A 448 -14.96 -30.27 -6.77
N ASP A 449 -13.73 -29.98 -6.45
CA ASP A 449 -13.03 -30.58 -5.31
C ASP A 449 -13.41 -29.82 -4.02
N TYR A 450 -14.60 -30.12 -3.50
CA TYR A 450 -15.18 -29.38 -2.38
C TYR A 450 -14.52 -29.68 -1.04
N ALA A 451 -14.12 -30.94 -0.81
CA ALA A 451 -13.51 -31.30 0.46
C ALA A 451 -12.21 -30.53 0.71
N GLU A 452 -11.27 -30.62 -0.23
CA GLU A 452 -10.00 -29.88 -0.16
C GLU A 452 -10.21 -28.38 -0.36
N GLY A 453 -11.10 -28.00 -1.28
CA GLY A 453 -11.38 -26.61 -1.57
C GLY A 453 -11.90 -25.84 -0.35
N PHE A 454 -12.85 -26.37 0.40
CA PHE A 454 -13.33 -25.74 1.63
C PHE A 454 -12.27 -25.75 2.74
N ALA A 455 -11.43 -26.80 2.83
CA ALA A 455 -10.31 -26.83 3.78
C ALA A 455 -9.27 -25.73 3.49
N GLN A 456 -8.94 -25.50 2.22
CA GLN A 456 -8.04 -24.42 1.84
C GLN A 456 -8.70 -23.04 1.94
N TYR A 457 -10.03 -22.95 1.72
CA TYR A 457 -10.79 -21.69 1.83
C TYR A 457 -10.80 -21.11 3.26
N GLU A 458 -10.57 -21.92 4.28
CA GLU A 458 -10.41 -21.46 5.67
C GLU A 458 -9.23 -20.48 5.84
N ALA A 459 -8.27 -20.47 4.93
CA ALA A 459 -7.18 -19.48 4.94
C ALA A 459 -7.63 -18.03 4.69
N ARG A 460 -8.89 -17.78 4.24
CA ARG A 460 -9.45 -16.45 3.98
C ARG A 460 -9.33 -15.46 5.14
N TRP A 461 -9.18 -15.96 6.37
CA TRP A 461 -9.05 -15.14 7.58
C TRP A 461 -7.63 -14.73 7.89
N GLN A 462 -6.66 -15.46 7.31
CA GLN A 462 -5.22 -15.28 7.53
C GLN A 462 -4.56 -14.54 6.36
N THR A 463 -5.31 -14.24 5.30
CA THR A 463 -4.82 -13.45 4.18
C THR A 463 -4.44 -12.05 4.63
N ALA A 464 -3.60 -11.40 3.87
CA ALA A 464 -3.16 -10.04 4.19
C ALA A 464 -4.33 -9.03 4.25
N ASN A 465 -5.44 -9.31 3.58
CA ASN A 465 -6.73 -8.60 3.70
C ASN A 465 -7.80 -9.62 4.06
N PRO A 466 -7.99 -9.94 5.33
CA PRO A 466 -9.02 -10.88 5.74
C PRO A 466 -10.39 -10.43 5.25
N ILE A 467 -11.10 -11.31 4.56
CA ILE A 467 -12.44 -11.02 4.01
C ILE A 467 -13.44 -10.83 5.14
N PHE A 468 -13.15 -11.45 6.28
CA PHE A 468 -13.98 -11.39 7.47
C PHE A 468 -13.11 -11.39 8.72
N VAL A 469 -13.33 -10.41 9.60
CA VAL A 469 -12.67 -10.34 10.91
C VAL A 469 -13.74 -10.23 11.98
N SER A 470 -14.03 -11.32 12.67
CA SER A 470 -14.85 -11.28 13.89
C SER A 470 -13.95 -11.00 15.09
N SER A 471 -13.69 -9.74 15.38
CA SER A 471 -13.04 -9.35 16.64
C SER A 471 -14.01 -9.37 17.83
N LYS A 472 -15.32 -9.41 17.59
CA LYS A 472 -16.36 -9.26 18.62
C LYS A 472 -16.59 -10.52 19.44
N HIS A 473 -16.18 -11.71 18.95
CA HIS A 473 -16.48 -13.01 19.58
C HIS A 473 -15.25 -13.84 19.88
N SER A 474 -14.07 -13.23 19.97
CA SER A 474 -12.79 -13.91 20.23
C SER A 474 -12.72 -14.70 21.56
N SER A 475 -13.73 -14.56 22.43
CA SER A 475 -13.82 -15.33 23.66
C SER A 475 -14.47 -16.71 23.50
N LEU A 476 -15.19 -16.95 22.40
CA LEU A 476 -15.79 -18.25 22.11
C LEU A 476 -14.81 -19.10 21.29
N PRO A 477 -14.67 -20.42 21.58
CA PRO A 477 -13.87 -21.31 20.74
C PRO A 477 -14.53 -21.47 19.36
N LEU A 478 -13.68 -21.62 18.33
CA LEU A 478 -14.17 -21.98 17.00
C LEU A 478 -14.70 -23.40 17.02
N TRP A 479 -15.91 -23.62 16.50
CA TRP A 479 -16.52 -24.93 16.43
C TRP A 479 -15.72 -25.87 15.50
N ASP A 480 -15.47 -27.08 15.96
CA ASP A 480 -14.67 -28.09 15.26
C ASP A 480 -15.51 -29.13 14.48
N GLY A 481 -16.84 -28.98 14.47
CA GLY A 481 -17.77 -29.94 13.84
C GLY A 481 -18.32 -30.99 14.77
N GLN A 482 -17.90 -31.04 16.04
CA GLN A 482 -18.38 -32.03 17.01
C GLN A 482 -19.65 -31.57 17.75
N PRO A 483 -20.48 -32.50 18.28
CA PRO A 483 -21.61 -32.15 19.11
C PRO A 483 -21.20 -31.22 20.28
N LEU A 484 -22.07 -30.30 20.65
CA LEU A 484 -21.89 -29.44 21.81
C LEU A 484 -22.77 -29.95 22.93
N ASP A 485 -22.19 -30.42 24.06
CA ASP A 485 -22.93 -30.99 25.20
C ASP A 485 -23.88 -29.97 25.84
N GLY A 486 -25.10 -29.82 25.26
CA GLY A 486 -26.12 -28.87 25.67
C GLY A 486 -25.81 -27.41 25.42
N GLY A 487 -24.77 -27.11 24.64
CA GLY A 487 -24.36 -25.76 24.26
C GLY A 487 -24.93 -25.35 22.92
N ARG A 488 -25.15 -24.03 22.75
CA ARG A 488 -25.61 -23.41 21.49
C ARG A 488 -24.43 -22.98 20.64
N LEU A 489 -24.55 -23.10 19.32
CA LEU A 489 -23.56 -22.63 18.35
C LEU A 489 -23.97 -21.25 17.82
N LEU A 490 -23.11 -20.26 18.00
CA LEU A 490 -23.23 -19.00 17.27
C LEU A 490 -22.76 -19.20 15.83
N VAL A 491 -23.67 -19.10 14.87
CA VAL A 491 -23.34 -19.05 13.45
C VAL A 491 -23.43 -17.63 12.96
N GLN A 492 -22.34 -17.12 12.39
CA GLN A 492 -22.27 -15.74 11.94
C GLN A 492 -22.24 -15.67 10.43
N THR A 493 -23.13 -14.85 9.83
CA THR A 493 -23.09 -14.57 8.39
C THR A 493 -21.85 -13.72 8.06
N GLU A 494 -21.26 -13.99 6.92
CA GLU A 494 -20.08 -13.30 6.42
C GLU A 494 -20.26 -12.99 4.92
N GLN A 495 -19.47 -12.02 4.39
CA GLN A 495 -19.52 -11.59 3.00
C GLN A 495 -20.89 -11.01 2.59
N GLY A 496 -21.43 -11.41 1.41
CA GLY A 496 -22.65 -10.84 0.84
C GLY A 496 -23.94 -11.54 1.27
N HIS A 497 -25.08 -10.92 1.00
CA HIS A 497 -26.39 -11.52 1.25
C HIS A 497 -26.61 -12.84 0.46
N GLY A 498 -26.05 -12.92 -0.76
CA GLY A 498 -26.10 -14.14 -1.57
C GLY A 498 -25.39 -15.31 -0.90
N ASP A 499 -24.25 -15.05 -0.25
CA ASP A 499 -23.49 -16.05 0.49
C ASP A 499 -24.28 -16.54 1.71
N ALA A 500 -24.88 -15.61 2.47
CA ALA A 500 -25.71 -15.95 3.61
C ALA A 500 -26.91 -16.82 3.20
N ILE A 501 -27.59 -16.47 2.11
CA ILE A 501 -28.70 -17.24 1.56
C ILE A 501 -28.22 -18.63 1.12
N GLN A 502 -27.12 -18.72 0.37
CA GLN A 502 -26.62 -19.99 -0.14
C GLN A 502 -26.19 -20.95 0.95
N PHE A 503 -25.42 -20.44 1.94
CA PHE A 503 -24.83 -21.28 2.99
C PHE A 503 -25.79 -21.58 4.15
N ALA A 504 -26.92 -20.89 4.27
CA ALA A 504 -27.96 -21.20 5.24
C ALA A 504 -28.45 -22.67 5.13
N ARG A 505 -28.30 -23.32 3.97
CA ARG A 505 -28.61 -24.76 3.76
C ARG A 505 -27.86 -25.72 4.69
N PHE A 506 -26.73 -25.30 5.25
CA PHE A 506 -25.95 -26.12 6.17
C PHE A 506 -26.46 -26.08 7.60
N ILE A 507 -27.31 -25.13 7.94
CA ILE A 507 -27.88 -25.00 9.29
C ILE A 507 -28.72 -26.22 9.68
N PRO A 508 -29.61 -26.75 8.82
CA PRO A 508 -30.31 -27.97 9.13
C PRO A 508 -29.40 -29.19 9.40
N GLU A 509 -28.22 -29.25 8.75
CA GLU A 509 -27.25 -30.32 9.00
C GLU A 509 -26.64 -30.21 10.40
N VAL A 510 -26.32 -28.97 10.84
CA VAL A 510 -25.85 -28.68 12.20
C VAL A 510 -26.92 -29.05 13.23
N ALA A 511 -28.18 -28.70 12.98
CA ALA A 511 -29.28 -29.04 13.87
C ALA A 511 -29.51 -30.58 13.96
N ARG A 512 -29.41 -31.31 12.84
CA ARG A 512 -29.46 -32.78 12.82
C ARG A 512 -28.32 -33.45 13.60
N ALA A 513 -27.18 -32.76 13.75
CA ALA A 513 -26.12 -33.21 14.65
C ALA A 513 -26.40 -32.89 16.13
N GLY A 514 -27.59 -32.38 16.47
CA GLY A 514 -28.02 -32.10 17.86
C GLY A 514 -27.49 -30.75 18.40
N VAL A 515 -27.12 -29.81 17.54
CA VAL A 515 -26.58 -28.50 17.95
C VAL A 515 -27.61 -27.42 17.68
N GLU A 516 -28.02 -26.69 18.70
CA GLU A 516 -28.91 -25.52 18.58
C GLU A 516 -28.16 -24.32 17.97
N VAL A 517 -28.73 -23.68 16.97
CA VAL A 517 -28.10 -22.58 16.24
C VAL A 517 -28.68 -21.22 16.60
N VAL A 518 -27.80 -20.32 17.05
CA VAL A 518 -28.05 -18.86 17.13
C VAL A 518 -27.46 -18.24 15.88
N LEU A 519 -28.30 -17.69 14.99
CA LEU A 519 -27.84 -17.08 13.74
C LEU A 519 -27.67 -15.58 13.90
N GLN A 520 -26.47 -15.08 13.62
CA GLN A 520 -26.17 -13.66 13.62
C GLN A 520 -25.95 -13.12 12.20
N GLY A 521 -26.67 -12.05 11.82
CA GLY A 521 -26.54 -11.50 10.48
C GLY A 521 -27.26 -10.17 10.27
N ALA A 522 -27.22 -9.67 9.03
CA ALA A 522 -27.84 -8.41 8.65
C ALA A 522 -29.37 -8.45 8.82
N GLU A 523 -29.95 -7.38 9.35
CA GLU A 523 -31.42 -7.29 9.62
C GLU A 523 -32.25 -7.51 8.35
N THR A 524 -31.75 -7.18 7.18
CA THR A 524 -32.40 -7.42 5.89
C THR A 524 -32.59 -8.89 5.55
N LEU A 525 -31.91 -9.81 6.25
CA LEU A 525 -32.03 -11.26 6.09
C LEU A 525 -32.87 -11.90 7.20
N ARG A 526 -33.13 -11.17 8.29
CA ARG A 526 -33.78 -11.71 9.51
C ARG A 526 -35.05 -12.48 9.24
N ARG A 527 -36.06 -11.82 8.62
CA ARG A 527 -37.38 -12.43 8.36
C ARG A 527 -37.29 -13.67 7.47
N LEU A 528 -36.30 -13.72 6.57
CA LEU A 528 -36.13 -14.85 5.67
C LEU A 528 -35.39 -16.01 6.35
N LEU A 529 -34.26 -15.74 7.00
CA LEU A 529 -33.34 -16.79 7.49
C LEU A 529 -33.71 -17.28 8.91
N SER A 530 -34.54 -16.54 9.68
CA SER A 530 -35.09 -17.06 10.93
C SER A 530 -36.05 -18.24 10.72
N GLU A 531 -36.59 -18.42 9.53
CA GLU A 531 -37.48 -19.52 9.17
C GLU A 531 -36.73 -20.77 8.67
N VAL A 532 -35.41 -20.73 8.62
CA VAL A 532 -34.61 -21.90 8.24
C VAL A 532 -34.61 -22.93 9.37
N GLU A 533 -34.92 -24.18 9.02
CA GLU A 533 -34.95 -25.29 9.97
C GLU A 533 -33.63 -25.36 10.78
N GLY A 534 -33.73 -25.37 12.10
CA GLY A 534 -32.56 -25.40 13.02
C GLY A 534 -32.07 -24.04 13.49
N VAL A 535 -32.65 -22.93 13.02
CA VAL A 535 -32.40 -21.59 13.59
C VAL A 535 -33.31 -21.41 14.80
N GLU A 536 -32.75 -21.45 16.01
CA GLU A 536 -33.49 -21.26 17.25
C GLU A 536 -33.63 -19.78 17.64
N GLU A 537 -32.64 -18.99 17.31
CA GLU A 537 -32.59 -17.57 17.63
C GLU A 537 -31.88 -16.77 16.55
N TRP A 538 -32.37 -15.58 16.26
CA TRP A 538 -31.70 -14.56 15.43
C TRP A 538 -31.20 -13.43 16.30
N ILE A 539 -29.95 -13.00 16.09
CA ILE A 539 -29.38 -11.81 16.73
C ILE A 539 -28.79 -10.85 15.70
N SER A 540 -28.89 -9.55 15.99
CA SER A 540 -28.29 -8.49 15.15
C SER A 540 -26.77 -8.52 15.19
N PRO A 541 -26.07 -7.95 14.18
CA PRO A 541 -24.60 -7.95 14.10
C PRO A 541 -23.91 -7.33 15.31
N ASP A 542 -24.56 -6.35 15.96
CA ASP A 542 -24.00 -5.65 17.12
C ASP A 542 -24.39 -6.26 18.47
N SER A 543 -25.26 -7.27 18.46
CA SER A 543 -25.72 -7.95 19.68
C SER A 543 -24.65 -8.91 20.20
N LYS A 544 -24.56 -9.00 21.54
CA LYS A 544 -23.73 -10.03 22.17
C LYS A 544 -24.50 -11.34 22.24
N PRO A 545 -23.91 -12.45 21.79
CA PRO A 545 -24.54 -13.76 21.94
C PRO A 545 -24.60 -14.16 23.42
N THR A 546 -25.69 -14.79 23.82
CA THR A 546 -25.89 -15.33 25.15
C THR A 546 -25.97 -16.84 25.10
N ASN A 547 -25.34 -17.53 26.06
CA ASN A 547 -25.37 -18.99 26.18
C ASN A 547 -24.87 -19.77 24.96
N CYS A 548 -23.88 -19.24 24.23
CA CYS A 548 -23.20 -19.95 23.16
C CYS A 548 -21.91 -20.58 23.70
N ALA A 549 -21.70 -21.87 23.40
CA ALA A 549 -20.52 -22.63 23.79
C ALA A 549 -19.38 -22.49 22.77
N ALA A 550 -19.72 -22.29 21.50
CA ALA A 550 -18.78 -22.12 20.39
C ALA A 550 -19.35 -21.16 19.34
N TRP A 551 -18.52 -20.78 18.39
CA TRP A 551 -18.93 -19.99 17.24
C TRP A 551 -18.41 -20.58 15.93
N CYS A 552 -19.07 -20.31 14.82
CA CYS A 552 -18.63 -20.70 13.49
C CYS A 552 -19.08 -19.66 12.47
N PRO A 553 -18.23 -19.20 11.56
CA PRO A 553 -18.70 -18.48 10.38
C PRO A 553 -19.53 -19.40 9.50
N LEU A 554 -20.58 -18.85 8.91
CA LEU A 554 -21.51 -19.62 8.10
C LEU A 554 -20.83 -20.33 6.92
N MET A 555 -19.85 -19.68 6.28
CA MET A 555 -19.12 -20.27 5.14
C MET A 555 -18.03 -21.28 5.56
N SER A 556 -17.81 -21.49 6.87
CA SER A 556 -16.94 -22.57 7.38
C SER A 556 -17.72 -23.85 7.66
N LEU A 557 -19.05 -23.83 7.74
CA LEU A 557 -19.87 -25.00 7.99
C LEU A 557 -19.58 -26.15 7.01
N PRO A 558 -19.43 -25.93 5.67
CA PRO A 558 -19.12 -27.02 4.75
C PRO A 558 -17.83 -27.76 5.13
N HIS A 559 -16.78 -27.04 5.51
CA HIS A 559 -15.53 -27.65 5.96
C HIS A 559 -15.73 -28.44 7.26
N ARG A 560 -16.44 -27.86 8.26
CA ARG A 560 -16.70 -28.51 9.55
C ARG A 560 -17.55 -29.77 9.43
N LEU A 561 -18.44 -29.80 8.43
CA LEU A 561 -19.32 -30.92 8.13
C LEU A 561 -18.70 -31.92 7.13
N GLY A 562 -17.46 -31.70 6.67
CA GLY A 562 -16.79 -32.58 5.70
C GLY A 562 -17.54 -32.67 4.36
N THR A 563 -18.11 -31.56 3.88
CA THR A 563 -18.96 -31.53 2.68
C THR A 563 -18.15 -31.83 1.42
N THR A 564 -18.65 -32.79 0.64
CA THR A 564 -18.19 -33.07 -0.73
C THR A 564 -19.23 -32.59 -1.75
N LEU A 565 -18.95 -32.74 -3.03
CA LEU A 565 -19.90 -32.40 -4.09
C LEU A 565 -21.16 -33.29 -4.01
N GLU A 566 -21.00 -34.58 -3.65
CA GLU A 566 -22.06 -35.57 -3.53
C GLU A 566 -22.91 -35.41 -2.26
N SER A 567 -22.30 -34.91 -1.19
CA SER A 567 -22.99 -34.70 0.13
C SER A 567 -23.55 -33.31 0.28
N LEU A 568 -23.60 -32.52 -0.81
CA LEU A 568 -24.12 -31.14 -0.76
C LEU A 568 -25.60 -31.14 -0.36
N PRO A 569 -26.04 -30.42 0.70
CA PRO A 569 -27.43 -30.39 1.11
C PRO A 569 -28.36 -29.92 0.00
N ALA A 570 -29.47 -30.59 -0.21
CA ALA A 570 -30.39 -30.34 -1.30
C ALA A 570 -31.17 -29.00 -1.14
N ALA A 571 -31.63 -28.43 -2.25
CA ALA A 571 -32.65 -27.38 -2.28
C ALA A 571 -34.03 -28.03 -2.67
N PRO A 572 -35.18 -27.44 -2.31
CA PRO A 572 -35.34 -26.18 -1.59
C PRO A 572 -35.17 -26.29 -0.07
N TYR A 573 -34.66 -25.24 0.56
CA TYR A 573 -34.55 -25.05 2.01
C TYR A 573 -35.15 -23.71 2.49
N LEU A 574 -35.59 -22.85 1.57
CA LEU A 574 -36.30 -21.61 1.86
C LEU A 574 -37.74 -21.69 1.27
N LYS A 575 -38.68 -21.05 1.95
CA LYS A 575 -40.10 -20.97 1.55
C LYS A 575 -40.61 -19.55 1.76
N ALA A 576 -41.53 -19.10 0.89
CA ALA A 576 -42.25 -17.86 1.08
C ALA A 576 -43.65 -17.99 0.48
N GLN A 577 -44.63 -17.27 1.04
CA GLN A 577 -45.96 -17.15 0.44
C GLN A 577 -45.89 -16.18 -0.75
N PRO A 578 -46.57 -16.50 -1.88
CA PRO A 578 -46.59 -15.62 -3.05
C PRO A 578 -47.16 -14.25 -2.73
N ALA A 579 -46.47 -13.19 -3.20
CA ALA A 579 -46.93 -11.81 -3.03
C ALA A 579 -48.24 -11.56 -3.86
N ALA A 580 -49.32 -11.15 -3.19
CA ALA A 580 -50.64 -10.98 -3.81
C ALA A 580 -50.69 -9.85 -4.86
N HIS A 581 -49.78 -8.86 -4.76
CA HIS A 581 -49.73 -7.72 -5.69
C HIS A 581 -49.09 -8.07 -7.04
N MET A 582 -48.50 -9.26 -7.19
CA MET A 582 -47.83 -9.72 -8.41
C MET A 582 -48.82 -10.13 -9.49
N MET A 583 -49.59 -9.17 -10.00
CA MET A 583 -50.64 -9.40 -11.00
C MET A 583 -50.11 -9.18 -12.42
N GLY A 584 -50.60 -10.01 -13.37
CA GLY A 584 -50.22 -9.88 -14.78
C GLY A 584 -50.63 -11.12 -15.57
N GLU A 585 -50.90 -10.93 -16.87
CA GLU A 585 -51.23 -12.02 -17.81
C GLU A 585 -49.95 -12.53 -18.48
N GLY A 586 -49.85 -13.83 -18.75
CA GLY A 586 -48.72 -14.50 -19.37
C GLY A 586 -47.70 -15.01 -18.35
N LEU A 587 -46.56 -15.46 -18.86
CA LEU A 587 -45.45 -16.00 -18.07
C LEU A 587 -44.81 -14.87 -17.23
N LYS A 588 -44.86 -14.98 -15.92
CA LYS A 588 -44.30 -14.00 -14.98
C LYS A 588 -42.80 -14.21 -14.82
N VAL A 589 -42.01 -13.31 -15.37
CA VAL A 589 -40.56 -13.40 -15.38
C VAL A 589 -39.95 -12.25 -14.56
N GLY A 590 -39.17 -12.60 -13.53
CA GLY A 590 -38.39 -11.65 -12.76
C GLY A 590 -36.96 -11.49 -13.30
N PHE A 591 -36.51 -10.26 -13.43
CA PHE A 591 -35.18 -9.94 -13.97
C PHE A 591 -34.29 -9.27 -12.91
N ALA A 592 -33.01 -9.78 -12.77
CA ALA A 592 -31.94 -9.16 -12.03
C ALA A 592 -30.67 -9.16 -12.90
N TRP A 593 -30.42 -8.06 -13.60
CA TRP A 593 -29.38 -7.97 -14.64
C TRP A 593 -28.05 -7.43 -14.17
N ALA A 594 -27.97 -6.91 -12.95
CA ALA A 594 -26.74 -6.37 -12.40
C ALA A 594 -26.61 -6.67 -10.91
N GLY A 595 -25.39 -6.78 -10.45
CA GLY A 595 -25.03 -6.95 -9.04
C GLY A 595 -24.76 -5.63 -8.33
N SER A 596 -24.17 -5.70 -7.12
CA SER A 596 -23.69 -4.53 -6.38
C SER A 596 -22.48 -3.95 -7.07
N ALA A 597 -22.49 -2.64 -7.33
CA ALA A 597 -21.38 -1.91 -7.95
C ALA A 597 -20.06 -1.93 -7.12
N GLY A 598 -20.17 -2.16 -5.80
CA GLY A 598 -19.00 -2.30 -4.93
C GLY A 598 -18.25 -3.65 -5.05
N HIS A 599 -18.79 -4.61 -5.81
CA HIS A 599 -18.14 -5.90 -5.97
C HIS A 599 -17.03 -5.85 -7.02
N GLU A 600 -15.84 -6.38 -6.69
CA GLU A 600 -14.65 -6.30 -7.57
C GLU A 600 -14.88 -6.83 -9.00
N ASN A 601 -15.75 -7.84 -9.15
CA ASN A 601 -16.04 -8.47 -10.43
C ASN A 601 -17.35 -7.98 -11.06
N ASP A 602 -17.95 -6.90 -10.56
CA ASP A 602 -19.26 -6.43 -11.01
C ASP A 602 -19.30 -6.12 -12.50
N ALA A 603 -18.28 -5.47 -13.02
CA ALA A 603 -18.14 -5.14 -14.45
C ALA A 603 -18.12 -6.38 -15.39
N GLN A 604 -17.87 -7.58 -14.85
CA GLN A 604 -17.86 -8.82 -15.67
C GLN A 604 -19.17 -9.60 -15.53
N ARG A 605 -19.74 -9.65 -14.32
CA ARG A 605 -20.93 -10.42 -14.00
C ARG A 605 -22.23 -9.67 -14.32
N SER A 606 -22.21 -8.34 -14.28
CA SER A 606 -23.38 -7.52 -14.61
C SER A 606 -23.55 -7.40 -16.11
N MET A 607 -24.79 -7.58 -16.57
CA MET A 607 -25.18 -7.45 -17.97
C MET A 607 -25.58 -6.00 -18.25
N PRO A 608 -25.13 -5.36 -19.33
CA PRO A 608 -25.62 -4.05 -19.73
C PRO A 608 -27.12 -4.04 -19.93
N ALA A 609 -27.79 -3.02 -19.37
CA ALA A 609 -29.27 -2.94 -19.35
C ALA A 609 -29.91 -2.91 -20.75
N GLU A 610 -29.19 -2.43 -21.76
CA GLU A 610 -29.61 -2.40 -23.17
C GLU A 610 -29.98 -3.78 -23.73
N HIS A 611 -29.37 -4.84 -23.21
CA HIS A 611 -29.69 -6.20 -23.63
C HIS A 611 -31.04 -6.71 -23.15
N LEU A 612 -31.64 -6.10 -22.11
CA LEU A 612 -32.97 -6.47 -21.62
C LEU A 612 -34.07 -6.20 -22.65
N ALA A 613 -33.94 -5.15 -23.45
CA ALA A 613 -34.91 -4.80 -24.47
C ALA A 613 -35.20 -5.97 -25.42
N ALA A 614 -34.21 -6.77 -25.75
CA ALA A 614 -34.35 -7.95 -26.59
C ALA A 614 -35.21 -9.02 -25.93
N LEU A 615 -35.01 -9.27 -24.62
CA LEU A 615 -35.80 -10.25 -23.86
C LEU A 615 -37.29 -9.79 -23.68
N LEU A 616 -37.51 -8.50 -23.47
CA LEU A 616 -38.82 -7.91 -23.29
C LEU A 616 -39.63 -7.86 -24.59
N ASN A 617 -39.04 -8.09 -25.75
CA ASN A 617 -39.74 -8.24 -27.02
C ASN A 617 -40.33 -9.65 -27.22
N VAL A 618 -40.05 -10.61 -26.35
CA VAL A 618 -40.67 -11.94 -26.44
C VAL A 618 -42.16 -11.85 -26.05
N PRO A 619 -43.10 -12.17 -26.98
CA PRO A 619 -44.53 -12.03 -26.68
C PRO A 619 -44.97 -13.04 -25.62
N GLY A 620 -45.86 -12.63 -24.72
CA GLY A 620 -46.47 -13.50 -23.72
C GLY A 620 -45.75 -13.55 -22.38
N ILE A 621 -44.70 -12.71 -22.15
CA ILE A 621 -44.10 -12.52 -20.85
C ILE A 621 -44.69 -11.33 -20.10
N CYS A 622 -44.81 -11.46 -18.78
CA CYS A 622 -45.08 -10.36 -17.85
C CYS A 622 -43.82 -10.11 -17.03
N ALA A 623 -43.07 -9.02 -17.34
CA ALA A 623 -41.78 -8.75 -16.80
C ALA A 623 -41.81 -7.95 -15.49
N PHE A 624 -40.99 -8.34 -14.52
CA PHE A 624 -40.81 -7.68 -13.22
C PHE A 624 -39.34 -7.36 -12.97
N SER A 625 -39.07 -6.17 -12.42
CA SER A 625 -37.73 -5.80 -11.95
C SER A 625 -37.54 -6.26 -10.52
N LEU A 626 -36.55 -7.11 -10.29
CA LEU A 626 -36.07 -7.53 -8.94
C LEU A 626 -34.90 -6.71 -8.45
N ALA A 627 -34.49 -5.68 -9.19
CA ALA A 627 -33.42 -4.74 -8.76
C ALA A 627 -34.03 -3.71 -7.81
N VAL A 628 -33.56 -3.70 -6.54
CA VAL A 628 -34.07 -2.78 -5.51
C VAL A 628 -33.22 -1.50 -5.35
N ASP A 629 -31.99 -1.53 -5.84
CA ASP A 629 -31.03 -0.42 -5.75
C ASP A 629 -31.09 0.55 -6.95
N ARG A 630 -31.89 0.21 -7.97
CA ARG A 630 -31.99 0.98 -9.21
C ARG A 630 -33.37 0.88 -9.84
N ALA A 631 -33.71 1.88 -10.65
CA ALA A 631 -34.96 1.87 -11.42
C ALA A 631 -34.94 0.74 -12.47
N PRO A 632 -36.14 0.23 -12.88
CA PRO A 632 -36.24 -0.67 -14.02
C PRO A 632 -35.54 -0.09 -15.25
N ALA A 633 -34.82 -0.95 -15.95
CA ALA A 633 -34.04 -0.55 -17.13
C ALA A 633 -34.95 -0.24 -18.35
N ASP A 634 -36.22 -0.67 -18.31
CA ASP A 634 -37.21 -0.50 -19.39
C ASP A 634 -38.60 -0.32 -18.78
N ALA A 635 -39.38 0.61 -19.33
CA ALA A 635 -40.74 0.95 -18.82
C ALA A 635 -41.76 -0.21 -18.94
N ARG A 636 -41.46 -1.24 -19.70
CA ARG A 636 -42.29 -2.46 -19.81
C ARG A 636 -42.18 -3.38 -18.60
N MET A 637 -41.16 -3.19 -17.77
CA MET A 637 -40.97 -3.94 -16.54
C MET A 637 -41.75 -3.32 -15.38
N LYS A 638 -42.46 -4.15 -14.65
CA LYS A 638 -43.14 -3.72 -13.42
C LYS A 638 -42.09 -3.50 -12.32
N ASP A 639 -42.12 -2.31 -11.73
CA ASP A 639 -41.25 -1.92 -10.64
C ASP A 639 -41.73 -2.50 -9.31
N LEU A 640 -40.89 -3.18 -8.59
CA LEU A 640 -41.22 -3.79 -7.30
C LEU A 640 -40.54 -3.07 -6.11
N ARG A 641 -39.83 -1.98 -6.32
CA ARG A 641 -39.05 -1.31 -5.27
C ARG A 641 -39.88 -0.85 -4.07
N ASP A 642 -41.09 -0.34 -4.32
CA ASP A 642 -41.99 0.11 -3.26
C ASP A 642 -42.63 -1.06 -2.46
N HIS A 643 -42.42 -2.30 -2.91
CA HIS A 643 -42.97 -3.51 -2.29
C HIS A 643 -41.91 -4.38 -1.63
N ILE A 644 -40.59 -3.99 -1.72
CA ILE A 644 -39.48 -4.78 -1.20
C ILE A 644 -38.70 -3.93 -0.19
N SER A 645 -38.79 -4.30 1.07
CA SER A 645 -38.04 -3.70 2.16
C SER A 645 -36.89 -4.59 2.64
N ASP A 646 -37.01 -5.91 2.46
CA ASP A 646 -36.00 -6.90 2.84
C ASP A 646 -36.04 -8.14 1.93
N PHE A 647 -35.25 -9.15 2.25
CA PHE A 647 -35.16 -10.38 1.46
C PHE A 647 -36.38 -11.30 1.65
N ALA A 648 -37.23 -11.16 2.70
CA ALA A 648 -38.47 -11.89 2.83
C ALA A 648 -39.52 -11.36 1.84
N ASP A 649 -39.55 -10.04 1.62
CA ASP A 649 -40.42 -9.47 0.58
C ASP A 649 -39.97 -9.86 -0.82
N THR A 650 -38.62 -9.87 -1.04
CA THR A 650 -38.03 -10.39 -2.30
C THR A 650 -38.42 -11.85 -2.52
N ALA A 651 -38.37 -12.68 -1.47
CA ALA A 651 -38.77 -14.09 -1.54
C ALA A 651 -40.26 -14.25 -1.86
N ALA A 652 -41.16 -13.41 -1.30
CA ALA A 652 -42.57 -13.42 -1.62
C ALA A 652 -42.82 -13.03 -3.09
N CYS A 653 -42.10 -12.06 -3.62
CA CYS A 653 -42.13 -11.72 -5.04
C CYS A 653 -41.66 -12.91 -5.91
N VAL A 654 -40.50 -13.51 -5.59
CA VAL A 654 -39.95 -14.67 -6.28
C VAL A 654 -40.90 -15.86 -6.22
N ALA A 655 -41.60 -16.08 -5.10
CA ALA A 655 -42.61 -17.14 -4.97
C ALA A 655 -43.74 -16.98 -5.96
N ALA A 656 -44.14 -15.75 -6.32
CA ALA A 656 -45.20 -15.44 -7.27
C ALA A 656 -44.79 -15.49 -8.74
N LEU A 657 -43.48 -15.63 -9.04
CA LEU A 657 -42.93 -15.72 -10.40
C LEU A 657 -42.95 -17.17 -10.92
N ASP A 658 -43.02 -17.32 -12.23
CA ASP A 658 -42.86 -18.59 -12.91
C ASP A 658 -41.39 -18.88 -13.23
N LEU A 659 -40.61 -17.82 -13.49
CA LEU A 659 -39.18 -17.89 -13.85
C LEU A 659 -38.43 -16.67 -13.30
N VAL A 660 -37.22 -16.88 -12.84
CA VAL A 660 -36.26 -15.81 -12.55
C VAL A 660 -35.11 -15.88 -13.57
N ILE A 661 -34.76 -14.74 -14.16
CA ILE A 661 -33.57 -14.60 -15.00
C ILE A 661 -32.67 -13.61 -14.35
N ALA A 662 -31.49 -14.07 -13.88
CA ALA A 662 -30.58 -13.27 -13.10
C ALA A 662 -29.14 -13.47 -13.51
N VAL A 663 -28.30 -12.43 -13.41
CA VAL A 663 -26.86 -12.61 -13.35
C VAL A 663 -26.48 -13.18 -11.98
N ASP A 664 -25.20 -13.46 -11.74
CA ASP A 664 -24.69 -13.95 -10.45
C ASP A 664 -24.92 -12.93 -9.33
N THR A 665 -26.05 -13.07 -8.63
CA THR A 665 -26.53 -12.15 -7.57
C THR A 665 -27.26 -12.88 -6.46
N ALA A 666 -27.52 -12.20 -5.33
CA ALA A 666 -28.32 -12.73 -4.23
C ALA A 666 -29.70 -13.24 -4.67
N VAL A 667 -30.30 -12.62 -5.69
CA VAL A 667 -31.61 -13.04 -6.26
C VAL A 667 -31.52 -14.42 -6.93
N ALA A 668 -30.42 -14.71 -7.64
CA ALA A 668 -30.21 -16.04 -8.21
C ALA A 668 -30.13 -17.13 -7.12
N HIS A 669 -29.38 -16.83 -6.05
CA HIS A 669 -29.27 -17.73 -4.90
C HIS A 669 -30.60 -17.91 -4.18
N LEU A 670 -31.38 -16.83 -4.00
CA LEU A 670 -32.71 -16.88 -3.38
C LEU A 670 -33.66 -17.75 -4.18
N ALA A 671 -33.77 -17.52 -5.50
CA ALA A 671 -34.63 -18.30 -6.37
C ALA A 671 -34.26 -19.80 -6.35
N GLY A 672 -32.95 -20.10 -6.43
CA GLY A 672 -32.44 -21.47 -6.33
C GLY A 672 -32.73 -22.11 -4.97
N ALA A 673 -32.53 -21.38 -3.86
CA ALA A 673 -32.80 -21.82 -2.50
C ALA A 673 -34.28 -22.15 -2.25
N MET A 674 -35.19 -21.47 -2.97
CA MET A 674 -36.61 -21.71 -2.95
C MET A 674 -37.07 -22.81 -3.95
N GLY A 675 -36.16 -23.38 -4.74
CA GLY A 675 -36.47 -24.35 -5.78
C GLY A 675 -37.24 -23.77 -6.98
N LYS A 676 -37.24 -22.44 -7.13
CA LYS A 676 -37.90 -21.77 -8.27
C LYS A 676 -37.03 -21.93 -9.54
N PRO A 677 -37.67 -22.09 -10.71
CA PRO A 677 -36.94 -22.07 -11.98
C PRO A 677 -36.09 -20.78 -12.08
N VAL A 678 -34.79 -20.92 -12.22
CA VAL A 678 -33.86 -19.78 -12.34
C VAL A 678 -32.89 -20.01 -13.46
N TRP A 679 -32.79 -19.04 -14.37
CA TRP A 679 -31.75 -19.02 -15.39
C TRP A 679 -30.68 -18.03 -14.98
N VAL A 680 -29.48 -18.57 -14.73
CA VAL A 680 -28.35 -17.77 -14.27
C VAL A 680 -27.45 -17.45 -15.46
N LEU A 681 -27.28 -16.16 -15.71
CA LEU A 681 -26.43 -15.64 -16.79
C LEU A 681 -25.02 -15.50 -16.28
N ILE A 682 -24.11 -16.33 -16.79
CA ILE A 682 -22.76 -16.52 -16.24
C ILE A 682 -21.72 -15.90 -17.17
N PRO A 683 -20.79 -15.08 -16.64
CA PRO A 683 -19.67 -14.58 -17.44
C PRO A 683 -18.75 -15.72 -17.91
N HIS A 684 -17.85 -15.41 -18.84
CA HIS A 684 -16.92 -16.40 -19.41
C HIS A 684 -16.09 -17.11 -18.35
N VAL A 685 -15.55 -16.36 -17.37
CA VAL A 685 -14.90 -16.92 -16.19
C VAL A 685 -15.89 -16.79 -15.02
N PRO A 686 -16.45 -17.91 -14.56
CA PRO A 686 -17.47 -17.91 -13.52
C PRO A 686 -16.90 -17.68 -12.13
N ASP A 687 -17.75 -17.32 -11.18
CA ASP A 687 -17.49 -17.58 -9.78
C ASP A 687 -17.46 -19.10 -9.52
N TRP A 688 -16.67 -19.54 -8.53
CA TRP A 688 -16.47 -20.94 -8.23
C TRP A 688 -17.77 -21.71 -7.96
N ARG A 689 -18.84 -21.05 -7.46
CA ARG A 689 -20.15 -21.63 -7.17
C ARG A 689 -20.82 -22.21 -8.39
N TRP A 690 -20.56 -21.62 -9.52
CA TRP A 690 -21.15 -22.04 -10.80
C TRP A 690 -20.29 -23.04 -11.55
N MET A 691 -19.11 -23.36 -11.06
CA MET A 691 -18.16 -24.31 -11.65
C MET A 691 -17.83 -23.99 -13.12
N LEU A 692 -17.16 -24.89 -13.82
CA LEU A 692 -16.75 -24.68 -15.23
C LEU A 692 -17.84 -25.17 -16.22
N ALA A 693 -17.55 -26.07 -17.10
CA ALA A 693 -18.27 -26.45 -18.30
C ALA A 693 -19.60 -27.24 -18.05
N ARG A 694 -20.52 -26.72 -17.20
CA ARG A 694 -21.81 -27.37 -16.99
C ARG A 694 -22.99 -26.41 -17.19
N ALA A 695 -24.15 -26.92 -17.59
CA ALA A 695 -25.38 -26.15 -17.82
C ALA A 695 -26.36 -26.21 -16.65
N ASP A 696 -26.12 -27.07 -15.66
CA ASP A 696 -26.85 -27.25 -14.41
C ASP A 696 -26.01 -26.75 -13.21
N SER A 697 -26.61 -26.70 -12.04
CA SER A 697 -25.92 -26.34 -10.80
C SER A 697 -26.07 -27.44 -9.76
N PRO A 698 -25.00 -27.91 -9.11
CA PRO A 698 -25.11 -28.85 -7.98
C PRO A 698 -25.74 -28.18 -6.75
N TRP A 699 -25.65 -26.87 -6.65
CA TRP A 699 -26.25 -26.09 -5.57
C TRP A 699 -27.77 -25.98 -5.70
N TYR A 700 -28.29 -25.86 -6.93
CA TYR A 700 -29.70 -25.58 -7.22
C TYR A 700 -30.18 -26.41 -8.40
N PRO A 701 -30.87 -27.54 -8.16
CA PRO A 701 -31.38 -28.39 -9.25
C PRO A 701 -32.36 -27.67 -10.19
N SER A 702 -33.00 -26.58 -9.73
CA SER A 702 -33.89 -25.74 -10.54
C SER A 702 -33.17 -24.72 -11.40
N ALA A 703 -31.83 -24.61 -11.29
CA ALA A 703 -31.07 -23.64 -12.04
C ALA A 703 -30.61 -24.15 -13.40
N ARG A 704 -30.72 -23.30 -14.42
CA ARG A 704 -30.10 -23.45 -15.74
C ARG A 704 -29.05 -22.38 -15.94
N LEU A 705 -27.81 -22.79 -16.26
CA LEU A 705 -26.67 -21.88 -16.42
C LEU A 705 -26.47 -21.54 -17.90
N LEU A 706 -26.56 -20.24 -18.23
CA LEU A 706 -26.31 -19.73 -19.59
C LEU A 706 -25.02 -18.91 -19.59
N ARG A 707 -23.95 -19.52 -20.12
CA ARG A 707 -22.58 -19.00 -20.02
C ARG A 707 -22.17 -18.22 -21.26
N GLN A 708 -21.39 -17.16 -21.09
CA GLN A 708 -20.68 -16.53 -22.20
C GLN A 708 -19.70 -17.51 -22.83
N LYS A 709 -19.68 -17.58 -24.17
CA LYS A 709 -18.70 -18.41 -24.92
C LYS A 709 -17.33 -17.73 -24.96
N THR A 710 -17.31 -16.41 -25.07
CA THR A 710 -16.10 -15.59 -25.05
C THR A 710 -16.32 -14.42 -24.08
N PRO A 711 -15.25 -13.81 -23.54
CA PRO A 711 -15.37 -12.70 -22.63
C PRO A 711 -16.19 -11.53 -23.20
N GLY A 712 -17.26 -11.14 -22.49
CA GLY A 712 -18.15 -10.04 -22.90
C GLY A 712 -19.25 -10.42 -23.89
N ASP A 713 -19.39 -11.69 -24.29
CA ASP A 713 -20.42 -12.17 -25.20
C ASP A 713 -21.81 -12.22 -24.54
N TRP A 714 -22.29 -11.08 -24.07
CA TRP A 714 -23.68 -10.94 -23.62
C TRP A 714 -24.69 -11.11 -24.74
N PRO A 715 -24.48 -10.58 -25.99
CA PRO A 715 -25.43 -10.82 -27.09
C PRO A 715 -25.70 -12.30 -27.34
N GLY A 716 -24.67 -13.13 -27.41
CA GLY A 716 -24.87 -14.57 -27.63
C GLY A 716 -25.53 -15.29 -26.45
N VAL A 717 -25.38 -14.79 -25.20
CA VAL A 717 -26.17 -15.29 -24.06
C VAL A 717 -27.63 -14.94 -24.24
N ILE A 718 -27.94 -13.70 -24.60
CA ILE A 718 -29.33 -13.20 -24.75
C ILE A 718 -30.08 -13.91 -25.87
N GLU A 719 -29.45 -14.19 -27.01
CA GLU A 719 -30.04 -14.99 -28.08
C GLU A 719 -30.49 -16.37 -27.57
N ARG A 720 -29.65 -17.03 -26.77
CA ARG A 720 -30.01 -18.33 -26.17
C ARG A 720 -31.13 -18.22 -25.15
N VAL A 721 -31.17 -17.12 -24.36
CA VAL A 721 -32.28 -16.85 -23.42
C VAL A 721 -33.58 -16.63 -24.19
N GLN A 722 -33.59 -15.84 -25.27
CA GLN A 722 -34.77 -15.59 -26.10
C GLN A 722 -35.30 -16.90 -26.70
N SER A 723 -34.43 -17.73 -27.26
CA SER A 723 -34.84 -19.02 -27.80
C SER A 723 -35.48 -19.94 -26.77
N ALA A 724 -34.84 -20.00 -25.58
CA ALA A 724 -35.33 -20.79 -24.46
C ALA A 724 -36.68 -20.26 -23.93
N LEU A 725 -36.90 -18.93 -23.85
CA LEU A 725 -38.16 -18.32 -23.47
C LEU A 725 -39.28 -18.65 -24.45
N ALA A 726 -38.97 -18.59 -25.75
CA ALA A 726 -39.93 -18.96 -26.80
C ALA A 726 -40.38 -20.44 -26.69
N GLU A 727 -39.42 -21.33 -26.40
CA GLU A 727 -39.69 -22.76 -26.16
C GLU A 727 -40.59 -22.98 -24.94
N CYS A 728 -40.31 -22.31 -23.83
CA CYS A 728 -41.13 -22.37 -22.61
C CYS A 728 -42.59 -21.92 -22.85
N LEU A 729 -42.75 -20.84 -23.60
CA LEU A 729 -44.08 -20.31 -23.92
C LEU A 729 -44.90 -21.23 -24.85
N ILE A 730 -44.23 -21.97 -25.73
CA ILE A 730 -44.88 -23.00 -26.57
C ILE A 730 -45.30 -24.20 -25.70
N ALA A 731 -44.47 -24.64 -24.78
CA ALA A 731 -44.75 -25.76 -23.87
C ALA A 731 -45.82 -25.47 -22.84
N SER A 732 -46.07 -24.18 -22.53
CA SER A 732 -47.09 -23.73 -21.57
C SER A 732 -48.50 -23.51 -22.19
N ARG A 733 -48.57 -23.58 -23.53
CA ARG A 733 -49.86 -23.57 -24.29
C ARG A 733 -50.35 -24.97 -24.51
#